data_24026e004723feab699795fa80d10035
#
_entry.id   24026e004723feab699795fa80d10035
#
_cell.length_a   1.000
_cell.length_b   1.000
_cell.length_c   1.000
_cell.angle_alpha   90.00
_cell.angle_beta   90.00
_cell.angle_gamma   90.00
#
_symmetry.space_group_name_H-M   'P 1'
#
loop_
_entity.id
_entity.type
_entity.pdbx_description
1 polymer ?
#
loop_
_entity_poly.entity_id
_entity_poly.type
_entity_poly.pdbx_seq_one_letter_code
_entity_poly.pdbx_strand_id
1 'polypeptide(L)'
;MIINFKKRGSKNFIYLLIFLSIGFSQQSSHQYIEYQRIQNRLQQGWNTWNTSSVLQQVLLPQGFAINLAFKQHYFLEEQYLSSALIGRRGDFSETVRPGPHAYDGSYTQLEIQWEGLDAGIETAHAGKDLVILISPNSIPHDRMKVIIESGMLWNRQGHLSRKINQLKAVCPGKIIKVFTTSVPVDNDPYIDVKTPYLAVWLDGEIGISTGKKRTLLEIKKAIEIQKVSLQSEAEKFGELAEPYIAVQAGIAWNLIYEPKFDRVVSTVGRLWNEEYGGFCTFGWDNFFLAYMTGLASRDLAFSNVIEHLRGKTKQGFIPNDNRGNGSKSFDRSQPPVGGIMVKEVYKTYPEDWFLKATFDDLLGWNRWWHRSRNNEGLLSYGSSPADNPFNEPVFETKTAAGYESGMDDSPMYIGVPFNKKKHTLELQDVGLTSLYIADCRALAEMAGILKRKKEQKELESRAKQYALKMEELWSSEFGAYLNYRTDVDSLSTRVSPTLFYPLMAKVGNEEKNEKIMEHFYDPEEFYGEWMLPSTTRNDPTFSRQRYWKGAIWPPLNFLTYLSFRQAGYTDAATELSEKSLKLIMTEWTRKGYVSENYSSITGTGDDSRLSSDRFHSWGALFGIISFIENGYLPQIESAME
;
A
#
# COMPACT_ATOMS: atom_id res chain seq x y z
N MET A 1 -65.67 20.57 -5.34
CA MET A 1 -64.97 20.44 -4.05
C MET A 1 -63.50 20.66 -4.31
N ILE A 2 -63.05 21.90 -4.14
CA ILE A 2 -61.67 22.31 -4.49
C ILE A 2 -60.88 22.19 -3.21
N ILE A 3 -59.86 21.31 -3.17
CA ILE A 3 -58.95 21.19 -2.03
C ILE A 3 -57.64 21.90 -2.38
N ASN A 4 -57.42 22.99 -1.65
CA ASN A 4 -56.18 23.77 -1.68
C ASN A 4 -55.00 22.98 -1.13
N PHE A 5 -53.98 22.73 -1.96
CA PHE A 5 -52.68 22.29 -1.49
C PHE A 5 -51.81 23.49 -1.13
N LYS A 6 -51.63 23.75 0.15
CA LYS A 6 -50.66 24.71 0.69
C LYS A 6 -49.24 24.22 0.47
N LYS A 7 -48.43 25.04 -0.20
CA LYS A 7 -46.96 24.92 -0.28
C LYS A 7 -46.33 24.77 1.11
N ARG A 8 -45.81 23.59 1.41
CA ARG A 8 -44.82 23.36 2.46
C ARG A 8 -43.70 22.49 1.84
N GLY A 9 -42.59 23.11 1.47
CA GLY A 9 -41.47 22.32 0.92
C GLY A 9 -40.33 23.12 0.33
N SER A 10 -39.88 24.22 0.92
CA SER A 10 -38.67 24.90 0.41
C SER A 10 -37.61 25.26 1.46
N LYS A 11 -37.81 24.92 2.74
CA LYS A 11 -36.81 25.23 3.79
C LYS A 11 -35.89 24.08 4.14
N ASN A 12 -36.26 22.82 3.89
CA ASN A 12 -35.42 21.67 4.23
C ASN A 12 -34.35 21.35 3.17
N PHE A 13 -34.52 21.82 1.93
CA PHE A 13 -33.51 21.58 0.87
C PHE A 13 -32.29 22.52 0.98
N ILE A 14 -32.45 23.69 1.55
CA ILE A 14 -31.35 24.65 1.78
C ILE A 14 -30.51 24.22 2.97
N TYR A 15 -31.06 23.57 3.98
CA TYR A 15 -30.28 23.05 5.12
C TYR A 15 -29.41 21.82 4.75
N LEU A 16 -29.85 21.00 3.80
CA LEU A 16 -29.04 19.84 3.34
C LEU A 16 -27.82 20.28 2.51
N LEU A 17 -27.96 21.35 1.72
CA LEU A 17 -26.85 21.94 0.96
C LEU A 17 -25.86 22.69 1.86
N ILE A 18 -26.31 23.28 2.97
CA ILE A 18 -25.44 23.96 3.93
C ILE A 18 -24.67 22.98 4.80
N PHE A 19 -25.26 21.81 5.17
CA PHE A 19 -24.52 20.78 5.92
C PHE A 19 -23.47 20.02 5.08
N LEU A 20 -23.65 19.90 3.76
CA LEU A 20 -22.64 19.38 2.85
C LEU A 20 -21.50 20.40 2.59
N SER A 21 -21.74 21.68 2.76
CA SER A 21 -20.72 22.73 2.60
C SER A 21 -19.89 23.01 3.88
N ILE A 22 -20.38 22.64 5.06
CA ILE A 22 -19.68 22.91 6.35
C ILE A 22 -18.56 21.89 6.62
N GLY A 23 -18.58 20.69 6.00
CA GLY A 23 -17.47 19.72 6.07
C GLY A 23 -16.27 20.07 5.21
N PHE A 24 -16.37 21.01 4.28
CA PHE A 24 -15.33 21.41 3.32
C PHE A 24 -14.72 22.80 3.58
N SER A 25 -15.04 23.46 4.68
CA SER A 25 -14.82 24.90 4.84
C SER A 25 -13.49 25.33 5.47
N GLN A 26 -12.42 24.49 5.47
CA GLN A 26 -11.11 24.95 5.97
C GLN A 26 -9.88 24.59 5.11
N GLN A 27 -10.02 23.93 3.97
CA GLN A 27 -8.95 23.97 2.97
C GLN A 27 -9.06 25.27 2.18
N SER A 28 -7.99 26.05 2.07
CA SER A 28 -7.97 27.24 1.21
C SER A 28 -8.36 26.81 -0.21
N SER A 29 -9.06 27.63 -0.94
CA SER A 29 -9.46 27.35 -2.33
C SER A 29 -8.28 26.92 -3.21
N HIS A 30 -7.09 27.43 -2.93
CA HIS A 30 -5.86 27.09 -3.64
C HIS A 30 -5.42 25.62 -3.43
N GLN A 31 -5.35 25.13 -2.18
CA GLN A 31 -4.94 23.75 -1.88
C GLN A 31 -5.91 22.73 -2.50
N TYR A 32 -7.20 23.01 -2.43
CA TYR A 32 -8.22 22.18 -3.06
C TYR A 32 -8.07 22.15 -4.59
N ILE A 33 -7.82 23.29 -5.24
CA ILE A 33 -7.63 23.36 -6.69
C ILE A 33 -6.40 22.57 -7.14
N GLU A 34 -5.26 22.69 -6.43
CA GLU A 34 -4.04 21.94 -6.77
C GLU A 34 -4.27 20.43 -6.61
N TYR A 35 -4.93 20.01 -5.54
CA TYR A 35 -5.27 18.60 -5.34
C TYR A 35 -6.22 18.08 -6.44
N GLN A 36 -7.25 18.84 -6.83
CA GLN A 36 -8.15 18.44 -7.91
C GLN A 36 -7.40 18.31 -9.25
N ARG A 37 -6.41 19.17 -9.52
CA ARG A 37 -5.54 19.04 -10.71
C ARG A 37 -4.76 17.72 -10.71
N ILE A 38 -4.27 17.30 -9.55
CA ILE A 38 -3.60 16.00 -9.40
C ILE A 38 -4.56 14.86 -9.73
N GLN A 39 -5.72 14.81 -9.10
CA GLN A 39 -6.71 13.76 -9.35
C GLN A 39 -7.16 13.73 -10.82
N ASN A 40 -7.38 14.90 -11.43
CA ASN A 40 -7.74 14.98 -12.84
C ASN A 40 -6.64 14.46 -13.79
N ARG A 41 -5.35 14.56 -13.42
CA ARG A 41 -4.26 13.95 -14.20
C ARG A 41 -4.19 12.44 -13.99
N LEU A 42 -4.34 11.97 -12.75
CA LEU A 42 -4.31 10.55 -12.43
C LEU A 42 -5.47 9.79 -13.09
N GLN A 43 -6.66 10.38 -13.12
CA GLN A 43 -7.88 9.74 -13.61
C GLN A 43 -8.02 9.84 -15.15
N GLN A 44 -6.98 9.47 -15.89
CA GLN A 44 -6.98 9.55 -17.36
C GLN A 44 -6.47 8.27 -18.00
N GLY A 45 -7.12 7.88 -19.10
CA GLY A 45 -6.62 6.79 -19.93
C GLY A 45 -7.04 5.40 -19.47
N TRP A 46 -6.40 4.39 -20.06
CA TRP A 46 -6.63 2.98 -19.74
C TRP A 46 -5.73 2.53 -18.60
N ASN A 47 -6.27 1.70 -17.72
CA ASN A 47 -5.57 1.21 -16.54
C ASN A 47 -6.21 -0.08 -15.98
N THR A 48 -5.56 -0.71 -15.00
CA THR A 48 -6.02 -1.93 -14.33
C THR A 48 -6.75 -1.67 -13.00
N TRP A 49 -7.24 -0.47 -12.75
CA TRP A 49 -7.60 0.00 -11.41
C TRP A 49 -8.98 -0.42 -10.89
N ASN A 50 -9.65 -1.36 -11.56
CA ASN A 50 -10.76 -2.05 -10.95
C ASN A 50 -10.27 -3.19 -10.05
N THR A 51 -10.86 -3.33 -8.87
CA THR A 51 -10.37 -4.25 -7.83
C THR A 51 -10.66 -5.72 -8.11
N SER A 52 -11.62 -6.04 -8.98
CA SER A 52 -12.15 -7.39 -9.16
C SER A 52 -11.24 -8.33 -9.96
N SER A 53 -10.38 -7.79 -10.84
CA SER A 53 -9.54 -8.62 -11.72
C SER A 53 -8.36 -7.83 -12.27
N VAL A 54 -7.17 -8.45 -12.30
CA VAL A 54 -5.98 -7.92 -13.00
C VAL A 54 -6.07 -8.08 -14.53
N LEU A 55 -7.02 -8.86 -15.02
CA LEU A 55 -7.30 -9.05 -16.45
C LEU A 55 -8.22 -7.96 -17.02
N GLN A 56 -8.67 -7.03 -16.19
CA GLN A 56 -9.58 -5.98 -16.60
C GLN A 56 -8.84 -4.67 -16.89
N GLN A 57 -9.14 -4.07 -18.03
CA GLN A 57 -8.66 -2.75 -18.44
C GLN A 57 -9.83 -1.76 -18.43
N VAL A 58 -9.66 -0.65 -17.73
CA VAL A 58 -10.71 0.36 -17.54
C VAL A 58 -10.27 1.69 -18.15
N LEU A 59 -11.16 2.32 -18.90
CA LEU A 59 -10.96 3.66 -19.44
C LEU A 59 -11.55 4.70 -18.49
N LEU A 60 -10.72 5.56 -17.92
CA LEU A 60 -11.12 6.72 -17.14
C LEU A 60 -11.14 8.01 -17.98
N PRO A 61 -12.03 8.93 -17.69
CA PRO A 61 -13.06 8.90 -16.64
C PRO A 61 -14.37 8.21 -17.02
N GLN A 62 -14.47 7.57 -18.21
CA GLN A 62 -15.71 7.00 -18.74
C GLN A 62 -16.22 5.80 -17.94
N GLY A 63 -15.34 5.05 -17.26
CA GLY A 63 -15.69 3.81 -16.57
C GLY A 63 -16.07 2.66 -17.52
N PHE A 64 -15.64 2.74 -18.78
CA PHE A 64 -15.78 1.63 -19.72
C PHE A 64 -14.68 0.60 -19.48
N ALA A 65 -15.05 -0.67 -19.35
CA ALA A 65 -14.12 -1.75 -19.08
C ALA A 65 -14.10 -2.79 -20.20
N ILE A 66 -12.93 -3.38 -20.43
CA ILE A 66 -12.71 -4.62 -21.17
C ILE A 66 -12.14 -5.62 -20.17
N ASN A 67 -12.84 -6.74 -19.99
CA ASN A 67 -12.40 -7.86 -19.17
C ASN A 67 -12.04 -9.04 -20.05
N LEU A 68 -10.92 -9.71 -19.74
CA LEU A 68 -10.54 -10.97 -20.35
C LEU A 68 -10.98 -12.09 -19.44
N ALA A 69 -11.73 -13.04 -19.99
CA ALA A 69 -12.10 -14.27 -19.31
C ALA A 69 -11.71 -15.46 -20.19
N PHE A 70 -11.53 -16.62 -19.57
CA PHE A 70 -11.12 -17.84 -20.26
C PHE A 70 -12.13 -18.95 -19.98
N LYS A 71 -12.50 -19.69 -21.03
CA LYS A 71 -13.44 -20.79 -20.92
C LYS A 71 -12.93 -22.02 -21.66
N GLN A 72 -12.83 -23.12 -20.93
CA GLN A 72 -12.64 -24.42 -21.55
C GLN A 72 -13.88 -24.81 -22.37
N HIS A 73 -13.70 -25.62 -23.38
CA HIS A 73 -14.80 -26.09 -24.25
C HIS A 73 -15.59 -27.26 -23.62
N TYR A 74 -15.89 -27.18 -22.33
CA TYR A 74 -16.77 -28.09 -21.61
C TYR A 74 -17.94 -27.33 -20.98
N PHE A 75 -18.91 -28.05 -20.42
CA PHE A 75 -20.24 -27.53 -20.10
C PHE A 75 -20.41 -27.09 -18.63
N LEU A 76 -19.36 -27.03 -17.84
CA LEU A 76 -19.45 -26.73 -16.41
C LEU A 76 -19.00 -25.30 -16.10
N GLU A 77 -19.68 -24.63 -15.16
CA GLU A 77 -19.34 -23.27 -14.71
C GLU A 77 -17.94 -23.18 -14.10
N GLU A 78 -17.47 -24.25 -13.43
CA GLU A 78 -16.15 -24.34 -12.83
C GLU A 78 -15.00 -24.20 -13.84
N GLN A 79 -15.31 -24.29 -15.12
CA GLN A 79 -14.36 -24.16 -16.23
C GLN A 79 -14.39 -22.76 -16.86
N TYR A 80 -14.86 -21.77 -16.15
CA TYR A 80 -14.92 -20.38 -16.58
C TYR A 80 -14.20 -19.46 -15.61
N LEU A 81 -13.03 -18.98 -16.03
CA LEU A 81 -12.25 -17.99 -15.29
C LEU A 81 -12.69 -16.58 -15.71
N SER A 82 -13.53 -15.94 -14.93
CA SER A 82 -14.04 -14.58 -15.19
C SER A 82 -13.23 -13.47 -14.53
N SER A 83 -12.39 -13.82 -13.55
CA SER A 83 -11.53 -12.87 -12.84
C SER A 83 -10.24 -13.56 -12.38
N ALA A 84 -9.16 -12.79 -12.29
CA ALA A 84 -7.90 -13.28 -11.75
C ALA A 84 -7.28 -12.23 -10.81
N LEU A 85 -6.64 -12.71 -9.72
CA LEU A 85 -5.94 -11.89 -8.75
C LEU A 85 -4.53 -12.43 -8.50
N ILE A 86 -3.59 -11.53 -8.24
CA ILE A 86 -2.22 -11.91 -7.89
C ILE A 86 -2.21 -12.45 -6.46
N GLY A 87 -1.60 -13.63 -6.28
CA GLY A 87 -1.42 -14.23 -4.96
C GLY A 87 -2.56 -15.11 -4.47
N ARG A 88 -3.67 -15.25 -5.22
CA ARG A 88 -4.79 -16.15 -4.87
C ARG A 88 -4.27 -17.56 -4.63
N ARG A 89 -4.87 -18.24 -3.66
CA ARG A 89 -4.52 -19.62 -3.25
C ARG A 89 -5.80 -20.46 -3.20
N GLY A 90 -5.65 -21.74 -3.39
CA GLY A 90 -6.73 -22.72 -3.31
C GLY A 90 -6.72 -23.68 -4.49
N ASP A 91 -7.45 -24.78 -4.36
CA ASP A 91 -7.64 -25.73 -5.44
C ASP A 91 -8.40 -25.07 -6.59
N PHE A 92 -8.01 -25.33 -7.84
CA PHE A 92 -8.57 -24.74 -9.05
C PHE A 92 -8.42 -23.22 -9.21
N SER A 93 -7.66 -22.55 -8.33
CA SER A 93 -7.34 -21.13 -8.48
C SER A 93 -6.32 -20.92 -9.59
N GLU A 94 -6.43 -19.78 -10.25
CA GLU A 94 -5.42 -19.32 -11.20
C GLU A 94 -4.10 -18.98 -10.49
N THR A 95 -3.00 -19.13 -11.19
CA THR A 95 -1.70 -18.58 -10.81
C THR A 95 -1.39 -17.41 -11.73
N VAL A 96 -1.26 -16.22 -11.14
CA VAL A 96 -0.84 -15.01 -11.84
C VAL A 96 0.59 -14.67 -11.42
N ARG A 97 1.51 -14.65 -12.40
CA ARG A 97 2.84 -14.08 -12.22
C ARG A 97 2.82 -12.65 -12.75
N PRO A 98 2.84 -11.64 -11.87
CA PRO A 98 2.89 -10.26 -12.29
C PRO A 98 4.26 -9.93 -12.89
N GLY A 99 4.24 -9.10 -13.91
CA GLY A 99 5.42 -8.50 -14.54
C GLY A 99 5.38 -6.97 -14.42
N PRO A 100 6.15 -6.26 -15.25
CA PRO A 100 6.18 -4.80 -15.28
C PRO A 100 4.79 -4.18 -15.39
N HIS A 101 4.59 -3.06 -14.69
CA HIS A 101 3.37 -2.27 -14.74
C HIS A 101 3.71 -0.78 -14.55
N ALA A 102 3.55 0.01 -15.61
CA ALA A 102 3.72 1.46 -15.51
C ALA A 102 2.61 2.08 -14.65
N TYR A 103 2.93 3.08 -13.81
CA TYR A 103 1.96 3.74 -12.92
C TYR A 103 0.75 4.34 -13.65
N ASP A 104 0.92 4.80 -14.89
CA ASP A 104 -0.15 5.37 -15.70
C ASP A 104 -0.93 4.34 -16.54
N GLY A 105 -0.60 3.05 -16.40
CA GLY A 105 -1.20 1.98 -17.19
C GLY A 105 -0.75 1.91 -18.65
N SER A 106 0.25 2.71 -19.05
CA SER A 106 0.75 2.77 -20.44
C SER A 106 1.34 1.44 -20.92
N TYR A 107 1.85 0.62 -20.01
CA TYR A 107 2.31 -0.75 -20.26
C TYR A 107 2.05 -1.64 -19.06
N THR A 108 1.53 -2.86 -19.31
CA THR A 108 1.45 -3.93 -18.31
C THR A 108 1.79 -5.28 -18.93
N GLN A 109 2.37 -6.16 -18.12
CA GLN A 109 2.65 -7.55 -18.49
C GLN A 109 2.32 -8.46 -17.31
N LEU A 110 1.72 -9.61 -17.60
CA LEU A 110 1.55 -10.72 -16.65
C LEU A 110 1.56 -12.07 -17.39
N GLU A 111 1.85 -13.13 -16.64
CA GLU A 111 1.63 -14.50 -17.07
C GLU A 111 0.51 -15.11 -16.25
N ILE A 112 -0.33 -15.94 -16.88
CA ILE A 112 -1.46 -16.62 -16.23
C ILE A 112 -1.44 -18.11 -16.53
N GLN A 113 -1.64 -18.90 -15.49
CA GLN A 113 -1.83 -20.34 -15.57
C GLN A 113 -3.15 -20.72 -14.89
N TRP A 114 -3.97 -21.52 -15.57
CA TRP A 114 -5.24 -22.02 -15.05
C TRP A 114 -5.78 -23.17 -15.91
N GLU A 115 -6.03 -24.35 -15.33
CA GLU A 115 -6.72 -25.47 -15.97
C GLU A 115 -6.28 -25.72 -17.44
N GLY A 116 -4.97 -25.86 -17.66
CA GLY A 116 -4.39 -26.04 -19.00
C GLY A 116 -4.17 -24.76 -19.79
N LEU A 117 -4.59 -23.60 -19.30
CA LEU A 117 -4.16 -22.30 -19.80
C LEU A 117 -2.74 -22.02 -19.32
N ASP A 118 -1.86 -21.61 -20.23
CA ASP A 118 -0.55 -21.02 -19.95
C ASP A 118 -0.29 -19.94 -20.99
N ALA A 119 -0.41 -18.67 -20.58
CA ALA A 119 -0.33 -17.54 -21.50
C ALA A 119 0.26 -16.29 -20.89
N GLY A 120 1.00 -15.54 -21.70
CA GLY A 120 1.39 -14.16 -21.44
C GLY A 120 0.30 -13.18 -21.91
N ILE A 121 0.07 -12.14 -21.13
CA ILE A 121 -0.85 -11.05 -21.48
C ILE A 121 -0.08 -9.74 -21.34
N GLU A 122 -0.01 -9.01 -22.46
CA GLU A 122 0.59 -7.66 -22.48
C GLU A 122 -0.46 -6.64 -22.90
N THR A 123 -0.46 -5.49 -22.26
CA THR A 123 -1.31 -4.37 -22.65
C THR A 123 -0.50 -3.10 -22.84
N ALA A 124 -0.91 -2.25 -23.77
CA ALA A 124 -0.22 -0.99 -24.01
C ALA A 124 -1.14 0.11 -24.51
N HIS A 125 -0.76 1.35 -24.25
CA HIS A 125 -1.38 2.51 -24.87
C HIS A 125 -0.88 2.68 -26.33
N ALA A 126 -1.81 2.79 -27.26
CA ALA A 126 -1.54 3.18 -28.66
C ALA A 126 -2.15 4.57 -28.93
N GLY A 127 -1.53 5.60 -28.40
CA GLY A 127 -2.09 6.95 -28.27
C GLY A 127 -3.21 6.97 -27.21
N LYS A 128 -4.45 7.28 -27.62
CA LYS A 128 -5.62 7.24 -26.71
C LYS A 128 -6.33 5.88 -26.69
N ASP A 129 -5.86 4.94 -27.50
CA ASP A 129 -6.42 3.60 -27.61
C ASP A 129 -5.65 2.62 -26.74
N LEU A 130 -6.30 1.52 -26.39
CA LEU A 130 -5.71 0.34 -25.76
C LEU A 130 -5.42 -0.72 -26.82
N VAL A 131 -4.29 -1.39 -26.68
CA VAL A 131 -4.02 -2.67 -27.35
C VAL A 131 -3.72 -3.74 -26.30
N ILE A 132 -4.14 -4.98 -26.57
CA ILE A 132 -3.87 -6.14 -25.74
C ILE A 132 -3.36 -7.26 -26.65
N LEU A 133 -2.33 -7.96 -26.21
CA LEU A 133 -1.80 -9.17 -26.83
C LEU A 133 -1.92 -10.32 -25.83
N ILE A 134 -2.52 -11.42 -26.27
CA ILE A 134 -2.56 -12.70 -25.55
C ILE A 134 -1.68 -13.66 -26.34
N SER A 135 -0.63 -14.15 -25.72
CA SER A 135 0.33 -15.07 -26.32
C SER A 135 0.35 -16.38 -25.54
N PRO A 136 -0.30 -17.45 -26.00
CA PRO A 136 -0.22 -18.74 -25.32
C PRO A 136 1.21 -19.29 -25.42
N ASN A 137 1.78 -19.73 -24.29
CA ASN A 137 3.06 -20.41 -24.23
C ASN A 137 2.98 -21.83 -24.82
N SER A 138 1.79 -22.44 -24.71
CA SER A 138 1.42 -23.68 -25.36
C SER A 138 -0.06 -23.64 -25.75
N ILE A 139 -0.42 -24.21 -26.89
CA ILE A 139 -1.84 -24.34 -27.24
C ILE A 139 -2.47 -25.35 -26.27
N PRO A 140 -3.56 -24.96 -25.55
CA PRO A 140 -4.21 -25.86 -24.62
C PRO A 140 -4.64 -27.17 -25.26
N HIS A 141 -4.44 -28.30 -24.59
CA HIS A 141 -4.88 -29.62 -25.06
C HIS A 141 -6.40 -29.66 -25.28
N ASP A 142 -7.12 -29.06 -24.35
CA ASP A 142 -8.56 -28.85 -24.47
C ASP A 142 -8.80 -27.48 -25.10
N ARG A 143 -9.66 -27.44 -26.12
CA ARG A 143 -9.94 -26.20 -26.84
C ARG A 143 -10.49 -25.15 -25.88
N MET A 144 -9.83 -24.01 -25.84
CA MET A 144 -10.16 -22.88 -24.95
C MET A 144 -10.60 -21.66 -25.73
N LYS A 145 -11.56 -20.93 -25.19
CA LYS A 145 -11.99 -19.63 -25.72
C LYS A 145 -11.51 -18.50 -24.81
N VAL A 146 -11.07 -17.43 -25.45
CA VAL A 146 -10.95 -16.11 -24.80
C VAL A 146 -12.27 -15.38 -24.97
N ILE A 147 -12.83 -14.94 -23.87
CA ILE A 147 -14.06 -14.14 -23.82
C ILE A 147 -13.65 -12.70 -23.54
N ILE A 148 -13.92 -11.82 -24.51
CA ILE A 148 -13.62 -10.38 -24.42
C ILE A 148 -14.92 -9.70 -24.03
N GLU A 149 -15.09 -9.45 -22.74
CA GLU A 149 -16.30 -8.85 -22.18
C GLU A 149 -16.19 -7.31 -22.20
N SER A 150 -17.31 -6.63 -22.37
CA SER A 150 -17.39 -5.18 -22.21
C SER A 150 -18.34 -4.81 -21.08
N GLY A 151 -18.00 -3.77 -20.32
CA GLY A 151 -18.80 -3.35 -19.18
C GLY A 151 -18.80 -1.83 -18.98
N MET A 152 -19.84 -1.32 -18.32
CA MET A 152 -19.85 0.02 -17.73
C MET A 152 -19.75 -0.15 -16.21
N LEU A 153 -18.67 0.37 -15.63
CA LEU A 153 -18.43 0.26 -14.19
C LEU A 153 -18.99 1.46 -13.43
N TRP A 154 -19.16 1.28 -12.12
CA TRP A 154 -19.44 2.35 -11.16
C TRP A 154 -20.66 3.21 -11.48
N ASN A 155 -21.72 2.60 -12.06
CA ASN A 155 -22.92 3.28 -12.51
C ASN A 155 -22.67 4.43 -13.50
N ARG A 156 -21.54 4.42 -14.21
CA ARG A 156 -21.26 5.41 -15.26
C ARG A 156 -22.23 5.19 -16.45
N GLN A 157 -22.65 6.30 -17.06
CA GLN A 157 -23.58 6.24 -18.19
C GLN A 157 -22.89 5.71 -19.45
N GLY A 158 -23.54 4.79 -20.14
CA GLY A 158 -23.09 4.27 -21.41
C GLY A 158 -24.05 3.27 -22.01
N HIS A 159 -23.99 3.08 -23.31
CA HIS A 159 -24.73 2.06 -24.05
C HIS A 159 -23.75 1.11 -24.72
N LEU A 160 -23.90 -0.19 -24.44
CA LEU A 160 -23.07 -1.25 -24.99
C LEU A 160 -23.84 -2.01 -26.08
N SER A 161 -23.16 -2.34 -27.17
CA SER A 161 -23.72 -3.14 -28.25
C SER A 161 -22.65 -4.02 -28.91
N ARG A 162 -23.06 -5.15 -29.47
CA ARG A 162 -22.25 -6.04 -30.29
C ARG A 162 -22.70 -5.95 -31.74
N LYS A 163 -21.77 -5.91 -32.66
CA LYS A 163 -21.87 -6.31 -34.04
C LYS A 163 -21.07 -7.60 -34.24
N ILE A 164 -21.17 -8.26 -35.39
CA ILE A 164 -20.55 -9.57 -35.63
C ILE A 164 -19.09 -9.62 -35.14
N ASN A 165 -18.28 -8.64 -35.53
CA ASN A 165 -16.83 -8.64 -35.28
C ASN A 165 -16.34 -7.47 -34.41
N GLN A 166 -17.22 -6.79 -33.67
CA GLN A 166 -16.83 -5.66 -32.82
C GLN A 166 -17.79 -5.45 -31.64
N LEU A 167 -17.27 -4.95 -30.54
CA LEU A 167 -18.06 -4.31 -29.50
C LEU A 167 -18.04 -2.80 -29.69
N LYS A 168 -19.10 -2.15 -29.25
CA LYS A 168 -19.22 -0.69 -29.27
C LYS A 168 -19.80 -0.19 -27.97
N ALA A 169 -19.11 0.77 -27.35
CA ALA A 169 -19.61 1.53 -26.23
C ALA A 169 -19.84 3.00 -26.68
N VAL A 170 -20.99 3.54 -26.29
CA VAL A 170 -21.31 4.97 -26.46
C VAL A 170 -21.38 5.56 -25.07
N CYS A 171 -20.35 6.34 -24.69
CA CYS A 171 -20.24 7.01 -23.41
C CYS A 171 -20.41 8.53 -23.61
N PRO A 172 -20.68 9.32 -22.56
CA PRO A 172 -20.68 10.77 -22.66
C PRO A 172 -19.38 11.29 -23.29
N GLY A 173 -19.51 12.00 -24.41
CA GLY A 173 -18.39 12.58 -25.14
C GLY A 173 -17.47 11.62 -25.89
N LYS A 174 -17.72 10.29 -25.89
CA LYS A 174 -16.82 9.33 -26.54
C LYS A 174 -17.54 8.08 -27.08
N ILE A 175 -17.10 7.64 -28.25
CA ILE A 175 -17.47 6.33 -28.81
C ILE A 175 -16.23 5.45 -28.83
N ILE A 176 -16.33 4.27 -28.22
CA ILE A 176 -15.24 3.30 -28.15
C ILE A 176 -15.69 2.06 -28.93
N LYS A 177 -14.83 1.60 -29.81
CA LYS A 177 -15.00 0.34 -30.54
C LYS A 177 -13.90 -0.62 -30.09
N VAL A 178 -14.22 -1.91 -29.97
CA VAL A 178 -13.27 -2.97 -29.62
C VAL A 178 -13.25 -3.98 -30.75
N PHE A 179 -12.07 -4.33 -31.21
CA PHE A 179 -11.81 -5.27 -32.28
C PHE A 179 -10.84 -6.35 -31.82
N THR A 180 -10.93 -7.52 -32.43
CA THR A 180 -9.95 -8.60 -32.29
C THR A 180 -9.35 -8.96 -33.65
N THR A 181 -8.12 -9.48 -33.65
CA THR A 181 -7.46 -10.01 -34.85
C THR A 181 -8.02 -11.35 -35.29
N SER A 182 -8.50 -12.14 -34.33
CA SER A 182 -9.14 -13.45 -34.58
C SER A 182 -10.59 -13.29 -34.98
N VAL A 183 -11.14 -14.28 -35.70
CA VAL A 183 -12.53 -14.29 -36.08
C VAL A 183 -13.39 -14.69 -34.89
N PRO A 184 -14.32 -13.83 -34.43
CA PRO A 184 -15.22 -14.19 -33.35
C PRO A 184 -16.14 -15.37 -33.76
N VAL A 185 -16.38 -16.25 -32.80
CA VAL A 185 -17.35 -17.34 -32.91
C VAL A 185 -18.72 -16.88 -32.40
N ASP A 186 -19.74 -17.69 -32.69
CA ASP A 186 -21.07 -17.43 -32.16
C ASP A 186 -21.12 -17.47 -30.63
N ASN A 187 -22.19 -16.93 -30.07
CA ASN A 187 -22.41 -16.94 -28.64
C ASN A 187 -22.33 -18.37 -28.08
N ASP A 188 -21.61 -18.50 -26.98
CA ASP A 188 -21.60 -19.73 -26.21
C ASP A 188 -22.82 -19.76 -25.29
N PRO A 189 -23.74 -20.76 -25.44
CA PRO A 189 -24.97 -20.82 -24.64
C PRO A 189 -24.71 -21.09 -23.15
N TYR A 190 -23.50 -21.50 -22.77
CA TYR A 190 -23.12 -21.86 -21.41
C TYR A 190 -22.35 -20.73 -20.70
N ILE A 191 -22.28 -19.53 -21.29
CA ILE A 191 -21.71 -18.34 -20.65
C ILE A 191 -22.85 -17.41 -20.26
N ASP A 192 -23.06 -17.22 -18.97
CA ASP A 192 -24.01 -16.22 -18.44
C ASP A 192 -23.34 -14.83 -18.32
N VAL A 193 -22.96 -14.25 -19.46
CA VAL A 193 -22.46 -12.88 -19.53
C VAL A 193 -23.60 -11.94 -19.86
N LYS A 194 -23.96 -11.06 -18.92
CA LYS A 194 -25.06 -10.10 -19.04
C LYS A 194 -24.79 -8.92 -19.96
N THR A 195 -23.54 -8.74 -20.39
CA THR A 195 -23.09 -7.63 -21.25
C THR A 195 -22.59 -8.15 -22.59
N PRO A 196 -22.52 -7.31 -23.64
CA PRO A 196 -21.99 -7.72 -24.93
C PRO A 196 -20.53 -8.18 -24.83
N TYR A 197 -20.22 -9.31 -25.47
CA TYR A 197 -18.89 -9.90 -25.52
C TYR A 197 -18.53 -10.43 -26.91
N LEU A 198 -17.23 -10.66 -27.15
CA LEU A 198 -16.72 -11.46 -28.27
C LEU A 198 -16.07 -12.72 -27.71
N ALA A 199 -16.32 -13.88 -28.34
CA ALA A 199 -15.62 -15.10 -28.02
C ALA A 199 -14.72 -15.49 -29.19
N VAL A 200 -13.46 -15.85 -28.92
CA VAL A 200 -12.48 -16.28 -29.92
C VAL A 200 -11.74 -17.52 -29.44
N TRP A 201 -11.39 -18.46 -30.37
CA TRP A 201 -10.59 -19.61 -30.00
C TRP A 201 -9.13 -19.19 -29.70
N LEU A 202 -8.54 -19.78 -28.66
CA LEU A 202 -7.13 -19.60 -28.30
C LEU A 202 -6.27 -20.62 -29.08
N ASP A 203 -6.27 -20.50 -30.41
CA ASP A 203 -5.50 -21.36 -31.32
C ASP A 203 -4.13 -20.75 -31.69
N GLY A 204 -3.75 -19.64 -31.07
CA GLY A 204 -2.53 -18.86 -31.30
C GLY A 204 -2.62 -17.48 -30.68
N GLU A 205 -1.75 -16.58 -31.08
CA GLU A 205 -1.74 -15.21 -30.58
C GLU A 205 -3.00 -14.42 -30.96
N ILE A 206 -3.58 -13.76 -29.98
CA ILE A 206 -4.78 -12.94 -30.14
C ILE A 206 -4.44 -11.48 -29.83
N GLY A 207 -4.68 -10.60 -30.79
CA GLY A 207 -4.60 -9.17 -30.60
C GLY A 207 -5.97 -8.54 -30.41
N ILE A 208 -6.11 -7.64 -29.43
CA ILE A 208 -7.31 -6.81 -29.22
C ILE A 208 -6.90 -5.35 -29.36
N SER A 209 -7.77 -4.54 -29.97
CA SER A 209 -7.51 -3.09 -30.11
C SER A 209 -8.77 -2.26 -29.94
N THR A 210 -8.64 -1.10 -29.34
CA THR A 210 -9.74 -0.13 -29.25
C THR A 210 -9.61 0.99 -30.27
N GLY A 211 -10.71 1.74 -30.48
CA GLY A 211 -10.77 2.88 -31.39
C GLY A 211 -10.77 2.48 -32.86
N LYS A 212 -9.65 2.01 -33.40
CA LYS A 212 -9.53 1.47 -34.75
C LYS A 212 -9.10 0.00 -34.75
N LYS A 213 -9.49 -0.72 -35.81
CA LYS A 213 -9.00 -2.09 -36.01
C LYS A 213 -7.51 -2.06 -36.35
N ARG A 214 -6.71 -2.91 -35.70
CA ARG A 214 -5.27 -3.08 -35.93
C ARG A 214 -4.94 -4.52 -36.28
N THR A 215 -3.90 -4.72 -37.04
CA THR A 215 -3.29 -6.03 -37.31
C THR A 215 -2.50 -6.47 -36.08
N LEU A 216 -2.18 -7.76 -35.98
CA LEU A 216 -1.34 -8.30 -34.92
C LEU A 216 0.03 -7.63 -34.89
N LEU A 217 0.62 -7.36 -36.06
CA LEU A 217 1.91 -6.65 -36.17
C LEU A 217 1.85 -5.22 -35.60
N GLU A 218 0.77 -4.47 -35.90
CA GLU A 218 0.59 -3.12 -35.35
C GLU A 218 0.40 -3.13 -33.83
N ILE A 219 -0.26 -4.16 -33.28
CA ILE A 219 -0.43 -4.35 -31.83
C ILE A 219 0.91 -4.66 -31.18
N LYS A 220 1.67 -5.62 -31.69
CA LYS A 220 3.02 -5.95 -31.21
C LYS A 220 3.95 -4.74 -31.23
N LYS A 221 3.91 -3.95 -32.30
CA LYS A 221 4.71 -2.71 -32.39
C LYS A 221 4.31 -1.68 -31.34
N ALA A 222 3.02 -1.52 -31.05
CA ALA A 222 2.57 -0.58 -30.03
C ALA A 222 3.00 -1.02 -28.61
N ILE A 223 2.94 -2.33 -28.35
CA ILE A 223 3.43 -2.92 -27.08
C ILE A 223 4.92 -2.69 -26.93
N GLU A 224 5.71 -2.99 -27.95
CA GLU A 224 7.17 -2.82 -27.91
C GLU A 224 7.57 -1.37 -27.65
N ILE A 225 6.88 -0.39 -28.25
CA ILE A 225 7.14 1.03 -27.98
C ILE A 225 6.97 1.37 -26.49
N GLN A 226 5.91 0.90 -25.82
CA GLN A 226 5.66 1.20 -24.43
C GLN A 226 6.58 0.40 -23.49
N LYS A 227 6.90 -0.84 -23.84
CA LYS A 227 7.88 -1.66 -23.14
C LYS A 227 9.25 -1.00 -23.12
N VAL A 228 9.75 -0.56 -24.28
CA VAL A 228 11.02 0.17 -24.40
C VAL A 228 10.96 1.50 -23.64
N SER A 229 9.82 2.20 -23.64
CA SER A 229 9.66 3.43 -22.87
C SER A 229 9.83 3.20 -21.37
N LEU A 230 9.17 2.17 -20.84
CA LEU A 230 9.31 1.79 -19.42
C LEU A 230 10.73 1.34 -19.08
N GLN A 231 11.35 0.54 -19.96
CA GLN A 231 12.75 0.13 -19.79
C GLN A 231 13.70 1.33 -19.77
N SER A 232 13.52 2.29 -20.68
CA SER A 232 14.33 3.51 -20.71
C SER A 232 14.13 4.42 -19.49
N GLU A 233 12.95 4.37 -18.86
CA GLU A 233 12.71 5.00 -17.56
C GLU A 233 13.51 4.30 -16.46
N ALA A 234 13.47 2.98 -16.41
CA ALA A 234 14.21 2.18 -15.44
C ALA A 234 15.73 2.34 -15.57
N GLU A 235 16.26 2.41 -16.80
CA GLU A 235 17.70 2.57 -17.09
C GLU A 235 18.31 3.85 -16.49
N LYS A 236 17.50 4.86 -16.15
CA LYS A 236 17.96 6.06 -15.43
C LYS A 236 18.51 5.73 -14.03
N PHE A 237 18.19 4.57 -13.49
CA PHE A 237 18.62 4.09 -12.18
C PHE A 237 19.84 3.15 -12.26
N GLY A 238 20.45 2.99 -13.44
CA GLY A 238 21.68 2.19 -13.63
C GLY A 238 21.48 0.74 -13.20
N GLU A 239 22.30 0.26 -12.26
CA GLU A 239 22.22 -1.11 -11.73
C GLU A 239 20.91 -1.40 -10.98
N LEU A 240 20.19 -0.37 -10.57
CA LEU A 240 18.89 -0.50 -9.94
C LEU A 240 17.71 -0.47 -10.94
N ALA A 241 17.95 -0.65 -12.25
CA ALA A 241 16.90 -0.65 -13.26
C ALA A 241 15.86 -1.75 -13.04
N GLU A 242 16.29 -2.99 -12.83
CA GLU A 242 15.37 -4.10 -12.53
C GLU A 242 14.71 -3.98 -11.14
N PRO A 243 15.41 -3.61 -10.06
CA PRO A 243 14.80 -3.21 -8.79
C PRO A 243 13.74 -2.12 -8.93
N TYR A 244 13.93 -1.12 -9.81
CA TYR A 244 12.92 -0.10 -10.08
C TYR A 244 11.63 -0.71 -10.64
N ILE A 245 11.75 -1.63 -11.61
CA ILE A 245 10.60 -2.34 -12.17
C ILE A 245 9.87 -3.14 -11.07
N ALA A 246 10.61 -3.82 -10.19
CA ALA A 246 10.04 -4.58 -9.07
C ALA A 246 9.26 -3.68 -8.10
N VAL A 247 9.84 -2.56 -7.68
CA VAL A 247 9.21 -1.57 -6.79
C VAL A 247 7.96 -0.97 -7.44
N GLN A 248 8.09 -0.53 -8.71
CA GLN A 248 6.96 0.06 -9.43
C GLN A 248 5.83 -0.95 -9.61
N ALA A 249 6.11 -2.17 -10.04
CA ALA A 249 5.12 -3.22 -10.23
C ALA A 249 4.43 -3.60 -8.92
N GLY A 250 5.19 -3.75 -7.82
CA GLY A 250 4.66 -4.07 -6.49
C GLY A 250 3.60 -3.07 -6.00
N ILE A 251 3.68 -1.83 -6.45
CA ILE A 251 2.71 -0.78 -6.10
C ILE A 251 1.65 -0.64 -7.20
N ALA A 252 2.04 -0.59 -8.48
CA ALA A 252 1.15 -0.27 -9.60
C ALA A 252 0.03 -1.32 -9.79
N TRP A 253 0.30 -2.61 -9.58
CA TRP A 253 -0.71 -3.65 -9.60
C TRP A 253 -1.75 -3.53 -8.47
N ASN A 254 -1.44 -2.77 -7.40
CA ASN A 254 -2.32 -2.50 -6.25
C ASN A 254 -2.95 -1.09 -6.27
N LEU A 255 -2.71 -0.30 -7.32
CA LEU A 255 -3.43 0.95 -7.54
C LEU A 255 -4.90 0.65 -7.86
N ILE A 256 -5.79 1.48 -7.31
CA ILE A 256 -7.21 1.41 -7.60
C ILE A 256 -7.80 2.81 -7.88
N TYR A 257 -8.90 2.81 -8.62
CA TYR A 257 -9.81 3.93 -8.66
C TYR A 257 -10.99 3.67 -7.72
N GLU A 258 -11.19 4.54 -6.75
CA GLU A 258 -12.31 4.46 -5.80
C GLU A 258 -13.41 5.44 -6.24
N PRO A 259 -14.59 4.94 -6.69
CA PRO A 259 -15.59 5.77 -7.36
C PRO A 259 -16.43 6.62 -6.42
N LYS A 260 -16.48 6.30 -5.13
CA LYS A 260 -17.32 7.01 -4.15
C LYS A 260 -16.83 8.44 -3.91
N PHE A 261 -15.51 8.61 -3.90
CA PHE A 261 -14.86 9.90 -3.69
C PHE A 261 -14.08 10.38 -4.93
N ASP A 262 -14.22 9.66 -6.05
CA ASP A 262 -13.61 10.01 -7.34
C ASP A 262 -12.10 10.20 -7.22
N ARG A 263 -11.39 9.13 -6.78
CA ARG A 263 -9.97 9.22 -6.42
C ARG A 263 -9.17 8.00 -6.83
N VAL A 264 -7.86 8.22 -7.07
CA VAL A 264 -6.85 7.17 -7.27
C VAL A 264 -6.02 7.05 -6.02
N VAL A 265 -5.88 5.83 -5.50
CA VAL A 265 -5.10 5.52 -4.31
C VAL A 265 -4.34 4.21 -4.47
N SER A 266 -3.22 4.09 -3.76
CA SER A 266 -2.52 2.82 -3.59
C SER A 266 -3.11 2.08 -2.40
N THR A 267 -3.34 0.78 -2.57
CA THR A 267 -3.83 -0.10 -1.49
C THR A 267 -2.76 -1.12 -1.12
N VAL A 268 -2.97 -1.83 -0.03
CA VAL A 268 -1.99 -2.80 0.46
C VAL A 268 -1.91 -4.05 -0.41
N GLY A 269 -3.04 -4.50 -0.98
CA GLY A 269 -3.09 -5.67 -1.85
C GLY A 269 -4.49 -5.89 -2.43
N ARG A 270 -4.57 -6.56 -3.59
CA ARG A 270 -5.84 -6.85 -4.26
C ARG A 270 -6.70 -7.86 -3.51
N LEU A 271 -6.10 -8.84 -2.84
CA LEU A 271 -6.83 -9.81 -2.02
C LEU A 271 -7.51 -9.12 -0.84
N TRP A 272 -6.81 -8.21 -0.17
CA TRP A 272 -7.38 -7.37 0.88
C TRP A 272 -8.53 -6.49 0.35
N ASN A 273 -8.39 -5.94 -0.85
CA ASN A 273 -9.46 -5.14 -1.47
C ASN A 273 -10.72 -5.97 -1.72
N GLU A 274 -10.58 -7.21 -2.20
CA GLU A 274 -11.69 -8.14 -2.43
C GLU A 274 -12.40 -8.45 -1.10
N GLU A 275 -11.65 -8.78 -0.06
CA GLU A 275 -12.17 -9.16 1.26
C GLU A 275 -12.86 -7.99 1.97
N TYR A 276 -12.33 -6.76 1.83
CA TYR A 276 -12.78 -5.59 2.59
C TYR A 276 -13.65 -4.60 1.79
N GLY A 277 -14.36 -5.08 0.79
CA GLY A 277 -15.42 -4.34 0.11
C GLY A 277 -14.94 -3.27 -0.87
N GLY A 278 -13.81 -3.53 -1.54
CA GLY A 278 -13.32 -2.76 -2.67
C GLY A 278 -11.98 -2.06 -2.46
N PHE A 279 -11.60 -1.73 -1.23
CA PHE A 279 -10.24 -1.31 -0.89
C PHE A 279 -9.90 -1.56 0.58
N CYS A 280 -8.61 -1.69 0.87
CA CYS A 280 -8.06 -1.69 2.21
C CYS A 280 -6.78 -0.83 2.26
N THR A 281 -6.73 0.08 3.23
CA THR A 281 -5.56 0.90 3.55
C THR A 281 -5.25 0.74 5.02
N PHE A 282 -3.95 0.69 5.37
CA PHE A 282 -3.50 0.62 6.76
C PHE A 282 -2.71 1.88 7.14
N GLY A 283 -2.66 2.17 8.45
CA GLY A 283 -2.15 3.42 9.00
C GLY A 283 -0.72 3.76 8.56
N TRP A 284 0.26 2.93 8.84
CA TRP A 284 1.66 3.19 8.47
C TRP A 284 1.98 2.78 7.03
N ASP A 285 1.33 1.72 6.50
CA ASP A 285 1.53 1.21 5.13
C ASP A 285 1.34 2.31 4.09
N ASN A 286 0.26 3.07 4.20
CA ASN A 286 -0.08 4.08 3.20
C ASN A 286 0.84 5.30 3.25
N PHE A 287 1.48 5.60 4.38
CA PHE A 287 2.56 6.59 4.43
C PHE A 287 3.83 6.06 3.75
N PHE A 288 4.16 4.78 3.94
CA PHE A 288 5.27 4.15 3.20
C PHE A 288 4.98 4.13 1.70
N LEU A 289 3.76 3.77 1.29
CA LEU A 289 3.33 3.80 -0.11
C LEU A 289 3.45 5.20 -0.73
N ALA A 290 3.07 6.24 0.01
CA ALA A 290 3.23 7.61 -0.43
C ALA A 290 4.71 7.96 -0.67
N TYR A 291 5.59 7.55 0.24
CA TYR A 291 7.03 7.77 0.09
C TYR A 291 7.62 7.00 -1.09
N MET A 292 7.29 5.70 -1.21
CA MET A 292 7.78 4.85 -2.29
C MET A 292 7.33 5.34 -3.68
N THR A 293 6.06 5.74 -3.82
CA THR A 293 5.57 6.31 -5.09
C THR A 293 6.26 7.61 -5.45
N GLY A 294 6.81 8.32 -4.46
CA GLY A 294 7.62 9.53 -4.65
C GLY A 294 8.91 9.31 -5.43
N LEU A 295 9.40 8.07 -5.58
CA LEU A 295 10.55 7.78 -6.44
C LEU A 295 10.31 8.16 -7.91
N ALA A 296 9.07 8.01 -8.41
CA ALA A 296 8.75 8.21 -9.81
C ALA A 296 7.48 9.06 -10.07
N SER A 297 6.62 9.26 -9.07
CA SER A 297 5.34 9.95 -9.27
C SER A 297 4.98 10.88 -8.11
N ARG A 298 5.26 12.17 -8.29
CA ARG A 298 4.80 13.22 -7.37
C ARG A 298 3.29 13.16 -7.12
N ASP A 299 2.51 13.00 -8.18
CA ASP A 299 1.05 13.06 -8.10
C ASP A 299 0.48 11.89 -7.28
N LEU A 300 1.04 10.68 -7.42
CA LEU A 300 0.67 9.54 -6.59
C LEU A 300 1.13 9.72 -5.14
N ALA A 301 2.34 10.24 -4.90
CA ALA A 301 2.84 10.51 -3.56
C ALA A 301 1.91 11.47 -2.79
N PHE A 302 1.56 12.59 -3.43
CA PHE A 302 0.66 13.58 -2.82
C PHE A 302 -0.77 13.05 -2.65
N SER A 303 -1.28 12.31 -3.64
CA SER A 303 -2.60 11.67 -3.55
C SER A 303 -2.68 10.69 -2.38
N ASN A 304 -1.69 9.82 -2.24
CA ASN A 304 -1.66 8.81 -1.18
C ASN A 304 -1.65 9.46 0.21
N VAL A 305 -0.84 10.49 0.45
CA VAL A 305 -0.85 11.21 1.73
C VAL A 305 -2.19 11.87 2.00
N ILE A 306 -2.70 12.66 1.05
CA ILE A 306 -3.92 13.46 1.26
C ILE A 306 -5.13 12.55 1.46
N GLU A 307 -5.28 11.51 0.66
CA GLU A 307 -6.41 10.58 0.77
C GLU A 307 -6.33 9.73 2.05
N HIS A 308 -5.12 9.37 2.46
CA HIS A 308 -4.95 8.65 3.72
C HIS A 308 -5.35 9.51 4.93
N LEU A 309 -4.91 10.77 4.98
CA LEU A 309 -5.28 11.73 6.03
C LEU A 309 -6.80 12.03 6.04
N ARG A 310 -7.47 12.00 4.89
CA ARG A 310 -8.94 12.11 4.80
C ARG A 310 -9.66 10.94 5.46
N GLY A 311 -9.02 9.78 5.58
CA GLY A 311 -9.52 8.61 6.29
C GLY A 311 -9.58 8.74 7.82
N LYS A 312 -9.02 9.81 8.41
CA LYS A 312 -8.96 10.01 9.86
C LYS A 312 -10.32 9.87 10.56
N THR A 313 -10.27 9.48 11.82
CA THR A 313 -11.45 9.37 12.67
C THR A 313 -11.92 10.75 13.16
N LYS A 314 -13.11 10.80 13.76
CA LYS A 314 -13.61 12.03 14.42
C LYS A 314 -12.74 12.46 15.60
N GLN A 315 -12.04 11.54 16.23
CA GLN A 315 -11.08 11.81 17.32
C GLN A 315 -9.77 12.42 16.80
N GLY A 316 -9.54 12.41 15.47
CA GLY A 316 -8.41 13.05 14.81
C GLY A 316 -7.19 12.14 14.62
N PHE A 317 -7.31 10.83 14.78
CA PHE A 317 -6.24 9.87 14.47
C PHE A 317 -6.47 9.14 13.16
N ILE A 318 -5.39 8.67 12.55
CA ILE A 318 -5.42 7.79 11.39
C ILE A 318 -5.71 6.37 11.88
N PRO A 319 -6.79 5.72 11.41
CA PRO A 319 -7.15 4.38 11.87
C PRO A 319 -6.11 3.35 11.45
N ASN A 320 -6.00 2.28 12.24
CA ASN A 320 -5.18 1.11 11.89
C ASN A 320 -5.56 0.58 10.50
N ASP A 321 -6.84 0.35 10.24
CA ASP A 321 -7.34 0.01 8.92
C ASP A 321 -8.55 0.87 8.50
N ASN A 322 -8.72 1.08 7.19
CA ASN A 322 -9.84 1.79 6.59
C ASN A 322 -10.25 1.05 5.31
N ARG A 323 -11.53 0.71 5.18
CA ARG A 323 -12.05 -0.27 4.21
C ARG A 323 -13.10 0.33 3.27
N GLY A 324 -13.25 -0.25 2.09
CA GLY A 324 -14.20 0.20 1.07
C GLY A 324 -15.67 0.12 1.48
N ASN A 325 -16.03 -0.83 2.33
CA ASN A 325 -17.38 -0.95 2.91
C ASN A 325 -17.72 0.15 3.94
N GLY A 326 -16.75 1.01 4.30
CA GLY A 326 -16.91 2.08 5.29
C GLY A 326 -16.52 1.70 6.72
N SER A 327 -16.16 0.44 6.96
CA SER A 327 -15.56 0.01 8.22
C SER A 327 -14.17 0.60 8.39
N LYS A 328 -13.77 0.83 9.62
CA LYS A 328 -12.42 1.24 10.01
C LYS A 328 -12.18 0.95 11.49
N SER A 329 -10.94 0.93 11.91
CA SER A 329 -10.57 0.83 13.32
C SER A 329 -10.87 2.13 14.05
N PHE A 330 -12.05 2.22 14.70
CA PHE A 330 -12.49 3.42 15.44
C PHE A 330 -11.85 3.55 16.82
N ASP A 331 -11.19 2.52 17.31
CA ASP A 331 -10.63 2.37 18.64
C ASP A 331 -9.09 2.52 18.71
N ARG A 332 -8.40 2.35 17.58
CA ARG A 332 -6.95 2.25 17.51
C ARG A 332 -6.35 2.83 16.24
N SER A 333 -5.10 3.26 16.34
CA SER A 333 -4.29 3.76 15.25
C SER A 333 -3.24 2.72 14.81
N GLN A 334 -2.16 3.17 14.17
CA GLN A 334 -0.91 2.45 13.93
C GLN A 334 0.29 3.38 14.15
N PRO A 335 1.54 2.87 14.19
CA PRO A 335 2.71 3.66 14.59
C PRO A 335 2.83 5.01 13.89
N PRO A 336 3.23 6.07 14.60
CA PRO A 336 3.23 7.45 14.11
C PRO A 336 4.42 7.75 13.16
N VAL A 337 4.33 7.27 11.93
CA VAL A 337 5.35 7.52 10.88
C VAL A 337 4.95 8.65 9.93
N GLY A 338 3.75 9.22 10.08
CA GLY A 338 3.18 10.16 9.12
C GLY A 338 4.01 11.44 8.94
N GLY A 339 4.42 12.07 10.03
CA GLY A 339 5.27 13.26 9.95
C GLY A 339 6.63 12.98 9.33
N ILE A 340 7.21 11.81 9.63
CA ILE A 340 8.50 11.38 9.08
C ILE A 340 8.38 11.21 7.56
N MET A 341 7.42 10.42 7.08
CA MET A 341 7.27 10.12 5.66
C MET A 341 6.83 11.34 4.85
N VAL A 342 5.91 12.16 5.37
CA VAL A 342 5.46 13.38 4.68
C VAL A 342 6.59 14.41 4.56
N LYS A 343 7.47 14.51 5.55
CA LYS A 343 8.68 15.35 5.46
C LYS A 343 9.59 14.86 4.31
N GLU A 344 9.81 13.57 4.17
CA GLU A 344 10.66 13.01 3.12
C GLU A 344 10.02 13.16 1.72
N VAL A 345 8.70 13.02 1.58
CA VAL A 345 7.97 13.35 0.35
C VAL A 345 8.13 14.85 0.01
N TYR A 346 8.06 15.74 0.99
CA TYR A 346 8.27 17.16 0.78
C TYR A 346 9.71 17.50 0.38
N LYS A 347 10.72 16.83 0.92
CA LYS A 347 12.11 17.00 0.48
C LYS A 347 12.29 16.65 -1.00
N THR A 348 11.61 15.61 -1.46
CA THR A 348 11.62 15.19 -2.87
C THR A 348 10.87 16.20 -3.76
N TYR A 349 9.73 16.70 -3.29
CA TYR A 349 8.84 17.62 -4.01
C TYR A 349 8.45 18.81 -3.12
N PRO A 350 9.29 19.86 -3.02
CA PRO A 350 9.11 20.97 -2.07
C PRO A 350 8.01 21.95 -2.50
N GLU A 351 6.75 21.55 -2.32
CA GLU A 351 5.58 22.35 -2.65
C GLU A 351 4.83 22.79 -1.38
N ASP A 352 4.90 24.06 -1.02
CA ASP A 352 4.32 24.63 0.20
C ASP A 352 2.82 24.34 0.39
N TRP A 353 2.05 24.25 -0.69
CA TRP A 353 0.63 23.97 -0.62
C TRP A 353 0.38 22.55 -0.07
N PHE A 354 1.27 21.59 -0.37
CA PHE A 354 1.17 20.22 0.12
C PHE A 354 1.36 20.16 1.63
N LEU A 355 2.38 20.83 2.17
CA LEU A 355 2.54 20.93 3.61
C LEU A 355 1.35 21.62 4.29
N LYS A 356 0.85 22.72 3.70
CA LYS A 356 -0.34 23.42 4.21
C LYS A 356 -1.59 22.53 4.19
N ALA A 357 -1.70 21.61 3.23
CA ALA A 357 -2.84 20.70 3.12
C ALA A 357 -2.80 19.55 4.13
N THR A 358 -1.62 19.18 4.64
CA THR A 358 -1.40 17.95 5.42
C THR A 358 -1.04 18.20 6.88
N PHE A 359 -0.40 19.33 7.19
CA PHE A 359 0.21 19.60 8.48
C PHE A 359 -0.78 19.56 9.65
N ASP A 360 -1.97 20.18 9.52
CA ASP A 360 -2.91 20.25 10.65
C ASP A 360 -3.49 18.87 11.00
N ASP A 361 -3.68 18.01 10.04
CA ASP A 361 -4.16 16.65 10.24
C ASP A 361 -3.07 15.78 10.92
N LEU A 362 -1.83 15.89 10.47
CA LEU A 362 -0.67 15.22 11.09
C LEU A 362 -0.45 15.70 12.52
N LEU A 363 -0.50 17.00 12.76
CA LEU A 363 -0.40 17.58 14.11
C LEU A 363 -1.55 17.11 15.02
N GLY A 364 -2.76 17.01 14.48
CA GLY A 364 -3.92 16.48 15.20
C GLY A 364 -3.71 15.03 15.65
N TRP A 365 -3.16 14.21 14.76
CA TRP A 365 -2.82 12.81 15.05
C TRP A 365 -1.67 12.68 16.04
N ASN A 366 -0.59 13.47 15.92
CA ASN A 366 0.50 13.53 16.88
C ASN A 366 -0.01 13.90 18.29
N ARG A 367 -0.89 14.90 18.39
CA ARG A 367 -1.52 15.31 19.66
C ARG A 367 -2.44 14.22 20.23
N TRP A 368 -3.08 13.42 19.37
CA TRP A 368 -3.90 12.30 19.82
C TRP A 368 -3.05 11.21 20.50
N TRP A 369 -1.90 10.84 19.95
CA TRP A 369 -0.96 9.92 20.58
C TRP A 369 -0.59 10.37 21.99
N HIS A 370 -0.23 11.63 22.15
CA HIS A 370 0.10 12.19 23.46
C HIS A 370 -1.05 12.13 24.48
N ARG A 371 -2.27 12.41 24.02
CA ARG A 371 -3.44 12.40 24.92
C ARG A 371 -3.92 10.99 25.26
N SER A 372 -3.89 10.09 24.31
CA SER A 372 -4.63 8.81 24.37
C SER A 372 -3.74 7.62 24.69
N ARG A 373 -2.44 7.74 24.52
CA ARG A 373 -1.48 6.65 24.70
C ARG A 373 -0.34 6.97 25.67
N ASN A 374 -0.34 8.15 26.28
CA ASN A 374 0.64 8.49 27.31
C ASN A 374 0.39 7.65 28.56
N ASN A 375 1.43 6.95 28.99
CA ASN A 375 1.48 6.14 30.19
C ASN A 375 2.69 6.63 31.02
N GLU A 376 2.46 7.60 31.90
CA GLU A 376 3.46 8.16 32.84
C GLU A 376 4.70 8.77 32.14
N GLY A 377 4.48 9.42 31.00
CA GLY A 377 5.53 10.12 30.23
C GLY A 377 6.18 9.32 29.12
N LEU A 378 5.79 8.08 28.94
CA LEU A 378 6.14 7.21 27.81
C LEU A 378 4.86 6.75 27.10
N LEU A 379 4.96 6.08 25.96
CA LEU A 379 3.80 5.63 25.21
C LEU A 379 3.59 4.11 25.36
N SER A 380 2.31 3.72 25.37
CA SER A 380 1.86 2.32 25.34
C SER A 380 0.82 2.14 24.24
N TYR A 381 0.89 1.06 23.49
CA TYR A 381 -0.16 0.68 22.54
C TYR A 381 -1.47 0.36 23.25
N GLY A 382 -2.58 0.61 22.57
CA GLY A 382 -3.89 0.47 23.21
C GLY A 382 -5.06 0.31 22.24
N SER A 383 -6.25 0.31 22.83
CA SER A 383 -7.53 0.27 22.13
C SER A 383 -8.54 1.04 22.97
N SER A 384 -9.00 2.17 22.46
CA SER A 384 -9.90 3.08 23.19
C SER A 384 -11.37 2.67 23.03
N PRO A 385 -12.24 3.00 23.98
CA PRO A 385 -13.68 2.89 23.76
C PRO A 385 -14.10 3.72 22.53
N ALA A 386 -14.90 3.11 21.67
CA ALA A 386 -15.45 3.77 20.50
C ALA A 386 -16.82 3.20 20.12
N ASP A 387 -17.66 4.02 19.51
CA ASP A 387 -18.85 3.52 18.84
C ASP A 387 -18.43 2.64 17.67
N ASN A 388 -18.80 1.37 17.72
CA ASN A 388 -18.49 0.39 16.70
C ASN A 388 -19.74 0.02 15.90
N PRO A 389 -20.03 0.72 14.78
CA PRO A 389 -21.23 0.45 13.99
C PRO A 389 -21.18 -0.90 13.26
N PHE A 390 -20.03 -1.57 13.24
CA PHE A 390 -19.81 -2.85 12.55
C PHE A 390 -19.68 -4.05 13.52
N ASN A 391 -19.84 -3.83 14.84
CA ASN A 391 -19.78 -4.86 15.89
C ASN A 391 -18.51 -5.72 15.86
N GLU A 392 -17.37 -5.13 15.58
CA GLU A 392 -16.09 -5.85 15.64
C GLU A 392 -15.76 -6.27 17.10
N PRO A 393 -15.53 -7.56 17.38
CA PRO A 393 -15.45 -8.06 18.76
C PRO A 393 -14.10 -7.77 19.45
N VAL A 394 -13.13 -7.19 18.73
CA VAL A 394 -11.75 -7.02 19.23
C VAL A 394 -11.52 -5.71 20.00
N PHE A 395 -12.46 -4.76 19.99
CA PHE A 395 -12.33 -3.47 20.67
C PHE A 395 -12.07 -3.64 22.17
N GLU A 396 -11.25 -2.75 22.74
CA GLU A 396 -10.85 -2.75 24.16
C GLU A 396 -10.21 -4.08 24.62
N THR A 397 -9.39 -4.66 23.76
CA THR A 397 -8.69 -5.91 24.02
C THR A 397 -7.17 -5.79 23.81
N LYS A 398 -6.43 -6.75 24.38
CA LYS A 398 -5.01 -6.93 24.08
C LYS A 398 -4.75 -7.15 22.60
N THR A 399 -5.62 -7.89 21.90
CA THR A 399 -5.50 -8.14 20.45
C THR A 399 -5.57 -6.83 19.66
N ALA A 400 -6.55 -5.97 19.96
CA ALA A 400 -6.66 -4.67 19.31
C ALA A 400 -5.44 -3.77 19.58
N ALA A 401 -4.91 -3.79 20.82
CA ALA A 401 -3.68 -3.08 21.15
C ALA A 401 -2.45 -3.64 20.41
N GLY A 402 -2.41 -4.95 20.16
CA GLY A 402 -1.43 -5.59 19.28
C GLY A 402 -1.55 -5.07 17.85
N TYR A 403 -2.76 -4.99 17.30
CA TYR A 403 -3.02 -4.42 15.96
C TYR A 403 -2.60 -2.95 15.86
N GLU A 404 -2.74 -2.15 16.93
CA GLU A 404 -2.25 -0.76 16.96
C GLU A 404 -0.72 -0.69 16.81
N SER A 405 0.01 -1.71 17.26
CA SER A 405 1.46 -1.76 17.12
C SER A 405 1.94 -2.04 15.68
N GLY A 406 1.05 -2.57 14.84
CA GLY A 406 1.42 -3.11 13.53
C GLY A 406 2.26 -4.40 13.60
N MET A 407 2.53 -4.91 14.80
CA MET A 407 3.27 -6.14 15.08
C MET A 407 2.39 -7.11 15.90
N ASP A 408 1.24 -7.43 15.37
CA ASP A 408 0.03 -8.00 15.98
C ASP A 408 0.26 -9.07 17.06
N ASP A 409 1.07 -10.08 16.78
CA ASP A 409 1.37 -11.21 17.67
C ASP A 409 2.84 -11.27 18.10
N SER A 410 3.52 -10.12 18.11
CA SER A 410 4.94 -10.03 18.51
C SER A 410 5.20 -10.70 19.87
N PRO A 411 6.32 -11.44 19.99
CA PRO A 411 6.76 -12.01 21.26
C PRO A 411 6.93 -11.00 22.40
N MET A 412 7.16 -9.73 22.09
CA MET A 412 7.26 -8.65 23.09
C MET A 412 6.00 -8.52 23.96
N TYR A 413 4.83 -8.91 23.41
CA TYR A 413 3.54 -8.80 24.12
C TYR A 413 3.13 -10.09 24.85
N ILE A 414 3.94 -11.15 24.81
CA ILE A 414 3.63 -12.41 25.53
C ILE A 414 3.64 -12.14 27.03
N GLY A 415 2.54 -12.49 27.70
CA GLY A 415 2.37 -12.27 29.13
C GLY A 415 2.05 -10.83 29.56
N VAL A 416 2.01 -9.86 28.63
CA VAL A 416 1.62 -8.48 28.93
C VAL A 416 0.11 -8.37 29.05
N PRO A 417 -0.45 -7.84 30.17
CA PRO A 417 -1.89 -7.62 30.32
C PRO A 417 -2.36 -6.36 29.56
N PHE A 418 -3.66 -6.32 29.28
CA PHE A 418 -4.35 -5.11 28.82
C PHE A 418 -5.06 -4.43 29.99
N ASN A 419 -4.74 -3.18 30.24
CA ASN A 419 -5.37 -2.37 31.27
C ASN A 419 -6.66 -1.73 30.76
N LYS A 420 -7.80 -2.25 31.20
CA LYS A 420 -9.11 -1.73 30.79
C LYS A 420 -9.43 -0.31 31.29
N LYS A 421 -8.74 0.20 32.32
CA LYS A 421 -8.93 1.56 32.82
C LYS A 421 -8.11 2.59 32.03
N LYS A 422 -6.89 2.22 31.66
CA LYS A 422 -5.99 3.05 30.84
C LYS A 422 -6.22 2.85 29.33
N HIS A 423 -6.91 1.77 28.93
CA HIS A 423 -7.12 1.33 27.54
C HIS A 423 -5.82 1.09 26.78
N THR A 424 -4.78 0.61 27.47
CA THR A 424 -3.44 0.34 26.93
C THR A 424 -2.92 -1.01 27.41
N LEU A 425 -1.90 -1.52 26.73
CA LEU A 425 -1.04 -2.58 27.29
C LEU A 425 -0.32 -2.06 28.52
N GLU A 426 -0.08 -2.93 29.51
CA GLU A 426 0.81 -2.63 30.65
C GLU A 426 2.28 -2.75 30.23
N LEU A 427 2.62 -2.04 29.16
CA LEU A 427 3.95 -2.01 28.56
C LEU A 427 4.23 -0.62 28.02
N GLN A 428 5.18 0.10 28.60
CA GLN A 428 5.75 1.29 28.00
C GLN A 428 6.70 0.85 26.88
N ASP A 429 6.41 1.29 25.64
CA ASP A 429 7.06 0.76 24.44
C ASP A 429 8.14 1.70 23.91
N VAL A 430 9.37 1.19 23.84
CA VAL A 430 10.56 1.93 23.35
C VAL A 430 10.41 2.29 21.87
N GLY A 431 9.96 1.33 21.04
CA GLY A 431 9.81 1.54 19.60
C GLY A 431 8.77 2.60 19.29
N LEU A 432 7.59 2.52 19.90
CA LEU A 432 6.52 3.52 19.75
C LEU A 432 6.98 4.90 20.20
N THR A 433 7.61 4.98 21.38
CA THR A 433 8.06 6.26 21.95
C THR A 433 9.15 6.88 21.06
N SER A 434 10.06 6.07 20.51
CA SER A 434 11.08 6.52 19.56
C SER A 434 10.48 7.08 18.28
N LEU A 435 9.55 6.37 17.66
CA LEU A 435 8.85 6.85 16.46
C LEU A 435 8.09 8.15 16.74
N TYR A 436 7.46 8.24 17.90
CA TYR A 436 6.76 9.46 18.31
C TYR A 436 7.68 10.66 18.49
N ILE A 437 8.87 10.47 19.08
CA ILE A 437 9.89 11.51 19.19
C ILE A 437 10.35 11.96 17.81
N ALA A 438 10.61 11.02 16.90
CA ALA A 438 11.02 11.31 15.53
C ALA A 438 9.90 12.03 14.75
N ASP A 439 8.64 11.63 14.92
CA ASP A 439 7.47 12.30 14.34
C ASP A 439 7.32 13.73 14.86
N CYS A 440 7.47 13.96 16.17
CA CYS A 440 7.48 15.31 16.74
C CYS A 440 8.56 16.19 16.12
N ARG A 441 9.77 15.69 15.90
CA ARG A 441 10.87 16.44 15.28
C ARG A 441 10.57 16.75 13.82
N ALA A 442 10.09 15.77 13.05
CA ALA A 442 9.71 15.97 11.65
C ALA A 442 8.60 17.02 11.51
N LEU A 443 7.59 16.97 12.37
CA LEU A 443 6.53 17.98 12.41
C LEU A 443 7.04 19.35 12.87
N ALA A 444 8.01 19.42 13.78
CA ALA A 444 8.62 20.69 14.19
C ALA A 444 9.37 21.36 13.04
N GLU A 445 10.12 20.60 12.23
CA GLU A 445 10.77 21.10 11.02
C GLU A 445 9.73 21.64 10.01
N MET A 446 8.67 20.88 9.75
CA MET A 446 7.58 21.34 8.87
C MET A 446 6.88 22.59 9.42
N ALA A 447 6.68 22.68 10.73
CA ALA A 447 6.14 23.88 11.38
C ALA A 447 7.05 25.09 11.17
N GLY A 448 8.37 24.90 11.23
CA GLY A 448 9.38 25.93 10.92
C GLY A 448 9.25 26.44 9.48
N ILE A 449 9.16 25.53 8.48
CA ILE A 449 8.94 25.87 7.07
C ILE A 449 7.63 26.66 6.90
N LEU A 450 6.58 26.26 7.56
CA LEU A 450 5.27 26.92 7.54
C LEU A 450 5.21 28.19 8.41
N LYS A 451 6.30 28.56 9.12
CA LYS A 451 6.42 29.71 10.03
C LYS A 451 5.44 29.63 11.23
N ARG A 452 5.09 28.41 11.64
CA ARG A 452 4.18 28.12 12.77
C ARG A 452 4.97 27.96 14.07
N LYS A 453 5.53 29.04 14.56
CA LYS A 453 6.46 29.06 15.71
C LYS A 453 5.90 28.48 17.01
N LYS A 454 4.58 28.58 17.24
CA LYS A 454 3.94 28.06 18.45
C LYS A 454 3.93 26.52 18.42
N GLU A 455 3.51 25.97 17.31
CA GLU A 455 3.46 24.52 17.11
C GLU A 455 4.86 23.92 17.02
N GLN A 456 5.81 24.61 16.42
CA GLN A 456 7.22 24.20 16.42
C GLN A 456 7.74 24.03 17.84
N LYS A 457 7.59 25.05 18.72
CA LYS A 457 8.02 24.97 20.12
C LYS A 457 7.29 23.90 20.93
N GLU A 458 6.00 23.69 20.68
CA GLU A 458 5.21 22.61 21.29
C GLU A 458 5.82 21.26 20.98
N LEU A 459 6.12 21.00 19.70
CA LEU A 459 6.64 19.72 19.21
C LEU A 459 8.08 19.46 19.67
N GLU A 460 8.95 20.49 19.62
CA GLU A 460 10.33 20.42 20.14
C GLU A 460 10.34 20.13 21.66
N SER A 461 9.50 20.81 22.43
CA SER A 461 9.36 20.57 23.86
C SER A 461 8.89 19.17 24.18
N ARG A 462 7.91 18.68 23.40
CA ARG A 462 7.36 17.32 23.55
C ARG A 462 8.39 16.27 23.21
N ALA A 463 9.10 16.38 22.08
CA ALA A 463 10.19 15.49 21.72
C ALA A 463 11.26 15.40 22.82
N LYS A 464 11.65 16.55 23.37
CA LYS A 464 12.64 16.63 24.47
C LYS A 464 12.14 15.92 25.74
N GLN A 465 10.88 16.13 26.12
CA GLN A 465 10.30 15.51 27.33
C GLN A 465 10.28 13.99 27.22
N TYR A 466 9.82 13.45 26.09
CA TYR A 466 9.80 12.00 25.87
C TYR A 466 11.21 11.40 25.77
N ALA A 467 12.16 12.11 25.12
CA ALA A 467 13.55 11.66 25.05
C ALA A 467 14.20 11.58 26.44
N LEU A 468 13.98 12.59 27.30
CA LEU A 468 14.47 12.57 28.67
C LEU A 468 13.87 11.43 29.50
N LYS A 469 12.57 11.15 29.30
CA LYS A 469 11.89 10.05 30.02
C LYS A 469 12.35 8.67 29.53
N MET A 470 12.69 8.53 28.25
CA MET A 470 13.25 7.27 27.72
C MET A 470 14.58 6.89 28.35
N GLU A 471 15.38 7.85 28.86
CA GLU A 471 16.65 7.55 29.53
C GLU A 471 16.47 6.61 30.75
N GLU A 472 15.29 6.60 31.37
CA GLU A 472 14.95 5.70 32.46
C GLU A 472 14.81 4.22 32.03
N LEU A 473 14.66 3.97 30.72
CA LEU A 473 14.52 2.62 30.15
C LEU A 473 15.87 1.99 29.76
N TRP A 474 16.98 2.67 30.00
CA TRP A 474 18.31 2.14 29.66
C TRP A 474 18.69 0.98 30.61
N SER A 475 19.02 -0.16 30.05
CA SER A 475 19.62 -1.29 30.77
C SER A 475 21.11 -1.37 30.46
N SER A 476 21.97 -1.06 31.44
CA SER A 476 23.42 -1.19 31.29
C SER A 476 23.87 -2.66 31.15
N GLU A 477 23.13 -3.60 31.75
CA GLU A 477 23.40 -5.02 31.66
C GLU A 477 23.08 -5.57 30.27
N PHE A 478 21.95 -5.12 29.68
CA PHE A 478 21.53 -5.57 28.34
C PHE A 478 22.18 -4.77 27.22
N GLY A 479 22.61 -3.53 27.48
CA GLY A 479 23.21 -2.65 26.48
C GLY A 479 22.20 -1.97 25.55
N ALA A 480 20.92 -1.85 25.92
CA ALA A 480 19.89 -1.21 25.12
C ALA A 480 18.78 -0.57 25.97
N TYR A 481 17.94 0.24 25.33
CA TYR A 481 16.66 0.67 25.90
C TYR A 481 15.66 -0.46 25.78
N LEU A 482 15.02 -0.83 26.90
CA LEU A 482 14.09 -1.94 26.98
C LEU A 482 12.67 -1.48 27.30
N ASN A 483 11.69 -2.17 26.75
CA ASN A 483 10.29 -1.98 27.13
C ASN A 483 10.11 -2.21 28.63
N TYR A 484 9.29 -1.38 29.28
CA TYR A 484 9.03 -1.51 30.73
C TYR A 484 7.63 -2.05 31.00
N ARG A 485 7.57 -3.15 31.74
CA ARG A 485 6.37 -3.83 32.21
C ARG A 485 5.84 -3.15 33.48
N THR A 486 4.79 -2.33 33.33
CA THR A 486 4.18 -1.57 34.45
C THR A 486 3.42 -2.46 35.42
N ASP A 487 2.99 -3.65 35.00
CA ASP A 487 2.28 -4.62 35.85
C ASP A 487 3.20 -5.39 36.81
N VAL A 488 4.47 -5.52 36.49
CA VAL A 488 5.45 -6.29 37.28
C VAL A 488 6.70 -5.46 37.66
N ASP A 489 6.68 -4.15 37.36
CA ASP A 489 7.73 -3.18 37.70
C ASP A 489 9.12 -3.64 37.24
N SER A 490 9.26 -3.99 35.93
CA SER A 490 10.53 -4.50 35.40
C SER A 490 10.71 -4.25 33.91
N LEU A 491 11.96 -4.16 33.48
CA LEU A 491 12.34 -4.14 32.07
C LEU A 491 12.10 -5.51 31.42
N SER A 492 11.68 -5.51 30.16
CA SER A 492 11.46 -6.71 29.35
C SER A 492 12.63 -6.94 28.40
N THR A 493 13.28 -8.10 28.49
CA THR A 493 14.38 -8.51 27.62
C THR A 493 13.92 -9.12 26.28
N ARG A 494 12.60 -9.24 26.05
CA ARG A 494 12.08 -9.63 24.74
C ARG A 494 12.07 -8.44 23.80
N VAL A 495 12.90 -8.50 22.77
CA VAL A 495 13.15 -7.39 21.84
C VAL A 495 12.81 -7.76 20.40
N SER A 496 12.60 -6.74 19.59
CA SER A 496 12.42 -6.77 18.15
C SER A 496 13.33 -5.72 17.50
N PRO A 497 13.40 -5.56 16.19
CA PRO A 497 14.18 -4.49 15.55
C PRO A 497 13.81 -3.06 16.00
N THR A 498 12.70 -2.88 16.70
CA THR A 498 12.35 -1.60 17.35
C THR A 498 13.36 -1.15 18.40
N LEU A 499 14.23 -2.07 18.86
CA LEU A 499 15.39 -1.78 19.71
C LEU A 499 16.34 -0.73 19.08
N PHE A 500 16.41 -0.66 17.74
CA PHE A 500 17.26 0.29 17.02
C PHE A 500 16.62 1.69 16.84
N TYR A 501 15.31 1.86 17.08
CA TYR A 501 14.60 3.12 16.83
C TYR A 501 15.03 4.30 17.75
N PRO A 502 15.57 4.10 18.97
CA PRO A 502 16.20 5.19 19.73
C PRO A 502 17.29 5.93 18.96
N LEU A 503 18.00 5.27 18.04
CA LEU A 503 19.00 5.90 17.16
C LEU A 503 18.35 6.96 16.25
N MET A 504 17.20 6.64 15.60
CA MET A 504 16.43 7.60 14.80
C MET A 504 15.84 8.72 15.66
N ALA A 505 15.43 8.40 16.87
CA ALA A 505 14.94 9.35 17.84
C ALA A 505 16.05 10.21 18.47
N LYS A 506 17.33 9.98 18.15
CA LYS A 506 18.49 10.64 18.76
C LYS A 506 18.39 10.68 20.30
N VAL A 507 18.09 9.53 20.91
CA VAL A 507 18.06 9.31 22.35
C VAL A 507 19.34 8.59 22.74
N GLY A 508 19.95 9.00 23.86
CA GLY A 508 21.23 8.45 24.32
C GLY A 508 22.43 9.26 23.86
N ASN A 509 23.57 8.60 23.86
CA ASN A 509 24.87 9.14 23.47
C ASN A 509 25.66 8.10 22.67
N GLU A 510 26.84 8.42 22.18
CA GLU A 510 27.68 7.57 21.35
C GLU A 510 27.97 6.21 22.01
N GLU A 511 28.35 6.17 23.30
CA GLU A 511 28.62 4.95 24.06
C GLU A 511 27.40 4.00 24.08
N LYS A 512 26.20 4.56 24.33
CA LYS A 512 24.96 3.79 24.31
C LYS A 512 24.61 3.31 22.90
N ASN A 513 24.85 4.14 21.90
CA ASN A 513 24.59 3.78 20.51
C ASN A 513 25.49 2.63 20.05
N GLU A 514 26.79 2.63 20.44
CA GLU A 514 27.70 1.51 20.17
C GLU A 514 27.19 0.21 20.80
N LYS A 515 26.70 0.27 22.04
CA LYS A 515 26.10 -0.90 22.72
C LYS A 515 24.84 -1.41 21.99
N ILE A 516 23.99 -0.52 21.53
CA ILE A 516 22.83 -0.91 20.71
C ILE A 516 23.26 -1.61 19.41
N MET A 517 24.35 -1.15 18.78
CA MET A 517 24.85 -1.76 17.54
C MET A 517 25.50 -3.13 17.74
N GLU A 518 25.97 -3.49 18.95
CA GLU A 518 26.43 -4.84 19.25
C GLU A 518 25.33 -5.87 18.99
N HIS A 519 24.06 -5.56 19.30
CA HIS A 519 22.89 -6.42 19.02
C HIS A 519 22.68 -6.67 17.52
N PHE A 520 22.96 -5.68 16.67
CA PHE A 520 22.83 -5.85 15.22
C PHE A 520 23.78 -6.91 14.68
N TYR A 521 25.01 -6.95 15.18
CA TYR A 521 26.05 -7.87 14.73
C TYR A 521 26.08 -9.21 15.49
N ASP A 522 25.19 -9.41 16.47
CA ASP A 522 25.12 -10.66 17.22
C ASP A 522 24.36 -11.74 16.41
N PRO A 523 25.00 -12.88 16.03
CA PRO A 523 24.38 -13.96 15.28
C PRO A 523 23.31 -14.72 16.09
N GLU A 524 23.31 -14.64 17.42
CA GLU A 524 22.26 -15.21 18.26
C GLU A 524 21.04 -14.29 18.34
N GLU A 525 21.16 -13.03 17.91
CA GLU A 525 20.08 -12.07 17.98
C GLU A 525 19.57 -11.68 16.57
N PHE A 526 20.17 -10.68 15.92
CA PHE A 526 19.63 -10.16 14.67
C PHE A 526 20.47 -10.47 13.44
N TYR A 527 21.77 -10.77 13.61
CA TYR A 527 22.64 -10.99 12.47
C TYR A 527 22.37 -12.32 11.76
N GLY A 528 22.47 -12.34 10.44
CA GLY A 528 22.34 -13.54 9.64
C GLY A 528 22.43 -13.31 8.14
N GLU A 529 22.28 -14.35 7.35
CA GLU A 529 22.25 -14.25 5.88
C GLU A 529 21.07 -13.37 5.43
N TRP A 530 19.91 -13.58 6.05
CA TRP A 530 18.69 -12.83 5.82
C TRP A 530 18.36 -12.00 7.06
N MET A 531 18.22 -10.70 6.94
CA MET A 531 18.05 -9.73 8.03
C MET A 531 16.86 -8.82 7.79
N LEU A 532 16.30 -8.23 8.83
CA LEU A 532 16.28 -8.51 10.25
C LEU A 532 15.03 -9.32 10.60
N PRO A 533 15.12 -10.37 11.40
CA PRO A 533 13.93 -11.07 11.89
C PRO A 533 13.13 -10.18 12.86
N SER A 534 11.83 -10.40 12.95
CA SER A 534 10.93 -9.64 13.82
C SER A 534 11.13 -9.87 15.33
N THR A 535 11.91 -10.86 15.70
CA THR A 535 12.40 -11.12 17.07
C THR A 535 13.79 -11.74 16.98
N THR A 536 14.56 -11.71 18.08
CA THR A 536 15.90 -12.29 18.11
C THR A 536 15.91 -13.79 17.82
N ARG A 537 17.00 -14.29 17.25
CA ARG A 537 17.16 -15.72 16.88
C ARG A 537 17.16 -16.65 18.09
N ASN A 538 17.60 -16.17 19.25
CA ASN A 538 17.56 -16.87 20.52
C ASN A 538 16.19 -16.83 21.23
N ASP A 539 15.18 -16.06 20.73
CA ASP A 539 13.83 -16.09 21.29
C ASP A 539 13.19 -17.47 21.06
N PRO A 540 12.56 -18.07 22.08
CA PRO A 540 11.93 -19.38 21.95
C PRO A 540 10.86 -19.51 20.85
N THR A 541 10.35 -18.39 20.35
CA THR A 541 9.33 -18.37 19.28
C THR A 541 9.93 -18.23 17.89
N PHE A 542 11.21 -17.90 17.77
CA PHE A 542 11.89 -17.60 16.49
C PHE A 542 11.72 -18.71 15.44
N SER A 543 11.90 -19.97 15.85
CA SER A 543 11.82 -21.13 14.94
C SER A 543 10.45 -21.31 14.28
N ARG A 544 9.40 -20.69 14.84
CA ARG A 544 8.04 -20.76 14.27
C ARG A 544 7.95 -20.06 12.92
N GLN A 545 8.73 -19.01 12.69
CA GLN A 545 8.72 -18.19 11.47
C GLN A 545 7.31 -17.72 11.05
N ARG A 546 6.35 -17.81 11.95
CA ARG A 546 4.96 -17.50 11.66
C ARG A 546 4.63 -16.07 12.07
N TYR A 547 4.23 -15.26 11.10
CA TYR A 547 3.80 -13.88 11.27
C TYR A 547 4.89 -13.06 11.98
N TRP A 548 4.65 -12.40 13.12
CA TRP A 548 5.64 -11.57 13.83
C TRP A 548 6.59 -12.37 14.75
N LYS A 549 6.75 -13.67 14.52
CA LYS A 549 7.61 -14.57 15.29
C LYS A 549 8.77 -15.10 14.45
N GLY A 550 9.74 -14.24 14.17
CA GLY A 550 10.97 -14.58 13.46
C GLY A 550 10.97 -14.29 11.96
N ALA A 551 9.83 -14.01 11.32
CA ALA A 551 9.78 -13.58 9.93
C ALA A 551 10.42 -12.20 9.74
N ILE A 552 10.92 -11.92 8.53
CA ILE A 552 11.48 -10.63 8.12
C ILE A 552 10.35 -9.76 7.58
N TRP A 553 10.20 -8.57 8.14
CA TRP A 553 9.17 -7.62 7.76
C TRP A 553 9.75 -6.34 7.15
N PRO A 554 9.28 -5.93 5.97
CA PRO A 554 9.81 -4.74 5.30
C PRO A 554 9.77 -3.46 6.14
N PRO A 555 8.67 -3.13 6.87
CA PRO A 555 8.63 -1.94 7.70
C PRO A 555 9.70 -1.88 8.81
N LEU A 556 9.94 -3.00 9.49
CA LEU A 556 10.95 -3.05 10.56
C LEU A 556 12.36 -2.83 10.01
N ASN A 557 12.68 -3.47 8.89
CA ASN A 557 13.98 -3.33 8.23
C ASN A 557 14.18 -1.92 7.67
N PHE A 558 13.15 -1.35 7.06
CA PHE A 558 13.18 0.01 6.53
C PHE A 558 13.41 1.05 7.64
N LEU A 559 12.65 0.99 8.73
CA LEU A 559 12.80 1.92 9.85
C LEU A 559 14.13 1.72 10.60
N THR A 560 14.65 0.49 10.66
CA THR A 560 15.99 0.22 11.19
C THR A 560 17.08 0.80 10.28
N TYR A 561 16.95 0.66 8.96
CA TYR A 561 17.84 1.31 8.01
C TYR A 561 17.86 2.84 8.21
N LEU A 562 16.68 3.46 8.32
CA LEU A 562 16.60 4.91 8.60
C LEU A 562 17.25 5.27 9.94
N SER A 563 17.14 4.40 10.94
CA SER A 563 17.78 4.60 12.26
C SER A 563 19.29 4.60 12.16
N PHE A 564 19.86 3.67 11.39
CA PHE A 564 21.31 3.60 11.16
C PHE A 564 21.83 4.81 10.39
N ARG A 565 21.14 5.20 9.31
CA ARG A 565 21.49 6.42 8.55
C ARG A 565 21.46 7.67 9.42
N GLN A 566 20.42 7.81 10.25
CA GLN A 566 20.26 8.97 11.14
C GLN A 566 21.35 9.07 12.20
N ALA A 567 21.87 7.93 12.65
CA ALA A 567 22.93 7.86 13.67
C ALA A 567 24.35 7.80 13.08
N GLY A 568 24.51 7.75 11.75
CA GLY A 568 25.81 7.74 11.08
C GLY A 568 26.45 6.37 10.94
N TYR A 569 25.74 5.27 11.20
CA TYR A 569 26.22 3.90 11.03
C TYR A 569 26.09 3.45 9.56
N THR A 570 26.93 4.04 8.70
CA THR A 570 26.87 3.85 7.24
C THR A 570 27.11 2.42 6.81
N ASP A 571 28.09 1.72 7.41
CA ASP A 571 28.42 0.34 7.04
C ASP A 571 27.27 -0.62 7.33
N ALA A 572 26.63 -0.49 8.50
CA ALA A 572 25.43 -1.28 8.84
C ALA A 572 24.24 -0.96 7.93
N ALA A 573 24.07 0.31 7.56
CA ALA A 573 23.02 0.73 6.63
C ALA A 573 23.24 0.15 5.24
N THR A 574 24.47 0.19 4.72
CA THR A 574 24.86 -0.39 3.42
C THR A 574 24.65 -1.90 3.42
N GLU A 575 25.11 -2.61 4.46
CA GLU A 575 24.90 -4.06 4.58
C GLU A 575 23.41 -4.43 4.61
N LEU A 576 22.59 -3.67 5.37
CA LEU A 576 21.14 -3.90 5.40
C LEU A 576 20.49 -3.61 4.03
N SER A 577 20.98 -2.61 3.30
CA SER A 577 20.53 -2.30 1.94
C SER A 577 20.82 -3.45 0.97
N GLU A 578 22.05 -3.97 0.96
CA GLU A 578 22.46 -5.08 0.10
C GLU A 578 21.62 -6.35 0.37
N LYS A 579 21.45 -6.71 1.64
CA LYS A 579 20.64 -7.88 2.04
C LYS A 579 19.15 -7.71 1.71
N SER A 580 18.61 -6.51 1.86
CA SER A 580 17.24 -6.17 1.49
C SER A 580 17.02 -6.29 -0.02
N LEU A 581 17.95 -5.77 -0.81
CA LEU A 581 17.90 -5.86 -2.27
C LEU A 581 17.98 -7.32 -2.74
N LYS A 582 18.93 -8.10 -2.18
CA LYS A 582 19.05 -9.54 -2.47
C LYS A 582 17.73 -10.27 -2.19
N LEU A 583 17.06 -9.96 -1.08
CA LEU A 583 15.84 -10.62 -0.67
C LEU A 583 14.69 -10.37 -1.66
N ILE A 584 14.38 -9.10 -1.96
CA ILE A 584 13.30 -8.76 -2.89
C ILE A 584 13.58 -9.27 -4.31
N MET A 585 14.83 -9.13 -4.79
CA MET A 585 15.19 -9.54 -6.16
C MET A 585 15.16 -11.06 -6.34
N THR A 586 15.44 -11.83 -5.30
CA THR A 586 15.32 -13.30 -5.35
C THR A 586 13.88 -13.74 -5.62
N GLU A 587 12.89 -13.13 -4.96
CA GLU A 587 11.48 -13.46 -5.19
C GLU A 587 10.95 -12.85 -6.49
N TRP A 588 11.30 -11.61 -6.79
CA TRP A 588 10.88 -10.92 -8.02
C TRP A 588 11.32 -11.67 -9.28
N THR A 589 12.61 -11.98 -9.40
CA THR A 589 13.15 -12.64 -10.61
C THR A 589 12.57 -14.05 -10.81
N ARG A 590 12.31 -14.78 -9.71
CA ARG A 590 11.79 -16.16 -9.79
C ARG A 590 10.28 -16.22 -10.03
N LYS A 591 9.49 -15.32 -9.43
CA LYS A 591 8.03 -15.44 -9.35
C LYS A 591 7.27 -14.16 -9.70
N GLY A 592 7.97 -13.02 -9.83
CA GLY A 592 7.33 -11.70 -9.95
C GLY A 592 6.66 -11.24 -8.64
N TYR A 593 6.95 -11.89 -7.51
CA TYR A 593 6.28 -11.57 -6.24
C TYR A 593 7.03 -10.51 -5.45
N VAL A 594 6.25 -9.73 -4.70
CA VAL A 594 6.68 -8.77 -3.70
C VAL A 594 5.91 -9.12 -2.42
N SER A 595 6.49 -10.00 -1.60
CA SER A 595 5.79 -10.62 -0.48
C SER A 595 5.62 -9.69 0.70
N GLU A 596 4.58 -9.91 1.50
CA GLU A 596 4.29 -9.17 2.73
C GLU A 596 5.39 -9.34 3.77
N ASN A 597 5.88 -10.56 3.95
CA ASN A 597 6.99 -10.92 4.83
C ASN A 597 7.74 -12.13 4.28
N TYR A 598 8.94 -12.38 4.81
CA TYR A 598 9.85 -13.43 4.33
C TYR A 598 10.39 -14.25 5.49
N SER A 599 10.74 -15.51 5.22
CA SER A 599 11.44 -16.35 6.19
C SER A 599 12.87 -15.86 6.43
N SER A 600 13.24 -15.62 7.68
CA SER A 600 14.62 -15.30 8.05
C SER A 600 15.57 -16.50 8.02
N ILE A 601 15.05 -17.69 7.71
CA ILE A 601 15.81 -18.93 7.56
C ILE A 601 16.06 -19.24 6.08
N THR A 602 15.05 -19.09 5.23
CA THR A 602 15.10 -19.50 3.82
C THR A 602 15.16 -18.34 2.82
N GLY A 603 14.88 -17.10 3.26
CA GLY A 603 14.86 -15.92 2.41
C GLY A 603 13.72 -15.89 1.38
N THR A 604 12.64 -16.62 1.61
CA THR A 604 11.49 -16.66 0.68
C THR A 604 10.17 -16.31 1.37
N GLY A 605 9.25 -15.69 0.62
CA GLY A 605 7.89 -15.42 1.06
C GLY A 605 6.94 -16.64 0.99
N ASP A 606 7.37 -17.75 0.38
CA ASP A 606 6.58 -18.98 0.23
C ASP A 606 6.97 -20.10 1.20
N ASP A 607 7.75 -19.82 2.25
CA ASP A 607 8.03 -20.80 3.30
C ASP A 607 6.71 -21.24 3.96
N SER A 608 6.48 -22.54 4.07
CA SER A 608 5.23 -23.10 4.57
C SER A 608 4.88 -22.73 6.01
N ARG A 609 5.85 -22.24 6.77
CA ARG A 609 5.67 -21.74 8.14
C ARG A 609 5.11 -20.34 8.20
N LEU A 610 5.29 -19.54 7.14
CA LEU A 610 4.86 -18.15 7.09
C LEU A 610 3.33 -18.04 6.99
N SER A 611 2.82 -16.93 7.53
CA SER A 611 1.56 -16.31 7.12
C SER A 611 1.96 -15.05 6.38
N SER A 612 1.96 -15.10 5.06
CA SER A 612 2.44 -14.01 4.20
C SER A 612 1.59 -13.92 2.95
N ASP A 613 1.18 -12.72 2.58
CA ASP A 613 0.64 -12.46 1.26
C ASP A 613 1.76 -12.42 0.21
N ARG A 614 1.53 -13.11 -0.90
CA ARG A 614 2.52 -13.21 -1.98
C ARG A 614 2.77 -11.89 -2.68
N PHE A 615 1.80 -10.97 -2.62
CA PHE A 615 1.89 -9.68 -3.32
C PHE A 615 1.28 -8.56 -2.49
N HIS A 616 2.12 -7.93 -1.68
CA HIS A 616 1.75 -6.84 -0.78
C HIS A 616 2.61 -5.61 -1.06
N SER A 617 1.98 -4.44 -1.21
CA SER A 617 2.66 -3.22 -1.67
C SER A 617 3.87 -2.81 -0.84
N TRP A 618 3.84 -2.95 0.49
CA TRP A 618 4.97 -2.57 1.34
C TRP A 618 6.21 -3.45 1.19
N GLY A 619 6.07 -4.65 0.57
CA GLY A 619 7.24 -5.48 0.23
C GLY A 619 8.26 -4.73 -0.63
N ALA A 620 7.80 -3.74 -1.39
CA ALA A 620 8.65 -2.85 -2.18
C ALA A 620 9.61 -1.97 -1.34
N LEU A 621 9.39 -1.83 -0.01
CA LEU A 621 10.31 -1.11 0.88
C LEU A 621 11.73 -1.68 0.85
N PHE A 622 11.90 -2.98 0.67
CA PHE A 622 13.23 -3.57 0.54
C PHE A 622 14.01 -3.05 -0.67
N GLY A 623 13.31 -2.76 -1.78
CA GLY A 623 13.92 -2.11 -2.94
C GLY A 623 14.22 -0.62 -2.68
N ILE A 624 13.30 0.10 -2.03
CA ILE A 624 13.43 1.54 -1.75
C ILE A 624 14.67 1.86 -0.93
N ILE A 625 15.07 0.99 0.00
CA ILE A 625 16.30 1.14 0.79
C ILE A 625 17.50 1.38 -0.14
N SER A 626 17.62 0.60 -1.22
CA SER A 626 18.73 0.75 -2.17
C SER A 626 18.69 2.05 -2.97
N PHE A 627 17.50 2.59 -3.27
CA PHE A 627 17.38 3.89 -3.94
C PHE A 627 17.77 5.06 -3.03
N ILE A 628 17.53 4.96 -1.73
CA ILE A 628 18.02 5.94 -0.74
C ILE A 628 19.53 5.84 -0.63
N GLU A 629 20.07 4.63 -0.48
CA GLU A 629 21.50 4.38 -0.31
C GLU A 629 22.31 4.90 -1.50
N ASN A 630 21.79 4.76 -2.73
CA ASN A 630 22.42 5.25 -3.95
C ASN A 630 22.05 6.69 -4.32
N GLY A 631 21.39 7.45 -3.43
CA GLY A 631 21.13 8.88 -3.60
C GLY A 631 20.03 9.25 -4.60
N TYR A 632 19.19 8.32 -5.03
CA TYR A 632 18.04 8.59 -5.91
C TYR A 632 16.84 9.18 -5.15
N LEU A 633 16.78 9.00 -3.85
CA LEU A 633 15.88 9.68 -2.93
C LEU A 633 16.69 10.49 -1.92
N PRO A 634 16.15 11.60 -1.38
CA PRO A 634 16.84 12.38 -0.38
C PRO A 634 17.30 11.51 0.80
N GLN A 635 18.55 11.61 1.15
CA GLN A 635 19.08 10.94 2.32
C GLN A 635 18.52 11.60 3.58
N ILE A 636 18.20 10.79 4.58
CA ILE A 636 17.89 11.29 5.91
C ILE A 636 19.22 11.70 6.53
N GLU A 637 19.54 12.99 6.45
CA GLU A 637 20.80 13.51 6.95
C GLU A 637 20.84 13.39 8.46
N SER A 638 21.98 12.87 8.98
CA SER A 638 22.40 13.21 10.33
C SER A 638 22.65 14.73 10.34
N ALA A 639 21.85 15.51 11.04
CA ALA A 639 22.30 16.85 11.39
C ALA A 639 23.53 16.67 12.29
N MET A 640 24.72 16.60 11.68
CA MET A 640 25.94 16.95 12.39
C MET A 640 25.94 18.47 12.49
N GLU A 641 25.45 18.98 13.62
CA GLU A 641 25.86 20.20 14.27
C GLU A 641 25.25 20.25 15.68
#